data_a6b7eb8df573df28d788525c4dbf91b8
#
_entry.id   a6b7eb8df573df28d788525c4dbf91b8
#
_cell.length_a   1.000
_cell.length_b   1.000
_cell.length_c   1.000
_cell.angle_alpha   90.00
_cell.angle_beta   90.00
_cell.angle_gamma   90.00
#
_symmetry.space_group_name_H-M   'P 1'
#
loop_
_entity.id
_entity.type
_entity.pdbx_description
1 polymer ?
#
loop_
_entity_poly.entity_id
_entity_poly.type
_entity_poly.pdbx_seq_one_letter_code
_entity_poly.pdbx_strand_id
1 'polypeptide(L)'
;MSLMDNSAIERIAAPDLTDDALALLETYRSNDDVIFFLGRLVWQGDMGACAPALLDVAIDPARGKYARIAAIRGVMSVGAAEVKDRLLTTIANDPGPLDRAILAELLDWIPLTVEGVELALRALDHAAPHERYNATGLGYALHEYIGKLPVMVDKADEHPLGRLVGGLNGFLAREPFIERGECHISEEFAWLMPAALHAVDRLVAARSAEALAPSSISVLRNMPALRFWRTGDYDDYKSSLSQNVPRWRELNDLLYWTSVAECRARLEAKGESLRDDWQMAFIGHFWGFGAEDFEHCLDWVTGKQGDDRFVALSRCLRIYAEADRPSAWLAQLRAAVAGDDELSAFLEERLDPKPSPAMKRMDAEHRRWKRESDARDRKQKKDRADWVRALKADPDRILHPSGLQPGEFSRDQYHLLGSVMSGGTSTSREDGANWRALIPEFGEPVARAFRDAAVAHWRAYRPALRSEGGDTGSTPYSLIFAMTGLAIEATEDNGFARRWTENEARLAFRYVTWELNGFPNWFETLYRAFPEIGREAVLTELAWELEHSVGDQPLHHIVHDILYHAPWLHGEVAPLTLDWLRTHDIINADTLRSCLNILAGSGAAPADLAALASGKAKGAVVEDQWPRWFALWVDTDPAMGIPALESHLASLSLEAGSAFAQQFIVALLGDRHGTGTRTAAYKNAHDLKTLYVLMHRHVRIADDIERAGKGAYSPTLRDDAQDGRSRLFNMLVDVPGPEAYAAMKALEQEHPEPDYRKWMALRAHERATQDADEPLWSTEQVRDFNKGSRGIKV
;
A
#
# COMPACT_ATOMS: atom_id res chain seq x y z
N MET A 1 16.26 14.09 0.37
CA MET A 1 17.73 14.07 0.23
C MET A 1 18.03 14.69 -1.11
N SER A 2 18.54 15.92 -1.13
CA SER A 2 19.03 16.48 -2.40
C SER A 2 20.24 15.66 -2.80
N LEU A 3 20.09 14.87 -3.85
CA LEU A 3 21.21 14.32 -4.57
C LEU A 3 21.92 15.53 -5.19
N MET A 4 22.94 16.07 -4.51
CA MET A 4 23.90 16.91 -5.21
C MET A 4 24.28 16.18 -6.49
N ASP A 5 24.07 16.85 -7.62
CA ASP A 5 24.33 16.27 -8.92
C ASP A 5 25.79 15.83 -9.00
N ASN A 6 26.02 14.51 -9.03
CA ASN A 6 27.37 13.96 -9.17
C ASN A 6 28.08 14.53 -10.41
N SER A 7 27.34 14.85 -11.44
CA SER A 7 27.86 15.41 -12.69
C SER A 7 28.42 16.84 -12.53
N ALA A 8 27.92 17.60 -11.58
CA ALA A 8 28.46 18.93 -11.28
C ALA A 8 29.84 18.83 -10.60
N ILE A 9 29.99 17.92 -9.65
CA ILE A 9 31.30 17.68 -8.99
C ILE A 9 32.30 17.07 -9.99
N GLU A 10 31.85 16.11 -10.81
CA GLU A 10 32.69 15.49 -11.84
C GLU A 10 33.32 16.51 -12.81
N ARG A 11 32.60 17.57 -13.15
CA ARG A 11 33.09 18.63 -14.03
C ARG A 11 34.21 19.47 -13.43
N ILE A 12 34.30 19.59 -12.11
CA ILE A 12 35.32 20.39 -11.42
C ILE A 12 36.37 19.53 -10.75
N ALA A 13 36.14 18.26 -10.56
CA ALA A 13 37.07 17.35 -9.90
C ALA A 13 38.25 17.05 -10.80
N ALA A 14 39.45 17.40 -10.35
CA ALA A 14 40.69 17.17 -11.08
C ALA A 14 41.86 16.96 -10.10
N PRO A 15 42.88 16.15 -10.48
CA PRO A 15 44.01 15.82 -9.60
C PRO A 15 44.83 17.05 -9.17
N ASP A 16 44.84 18.11 -9.94
CA ASP A 16 45.54 19.38 -9.66
C ASP A 16 44.93 20.16 -8.48
N LEU A 17 43.70 19.84 -8.05
CA LEU A 17 43.07 20.39 -6.85
C LEU A 17 43.48 19.66 -5.55
N THR A 18 44.40 18.68 -5.59
CA THR A 18 44.73 17.85 -4.44
C THR A 18 45.21 18.65 -3.24
N ASP A 19 46.13 19.62 -3.44
CA ASP A 19 46.66 20.43 -2.35
C ASP A 19 45.61 21.35 -1.73
N ASP A 20 44.72 21.92 -2.55
CA ASP A 20 43.58 22.71 -2.06
C ASP A 20 42.56 21.83 -1.30
N ALA A 21 42.27 20.65 -1.80
CA ALA A 21 41.38 19.67 -1.13
C ALA A 21 41.94 19.24 0.23
N LEU A 22 43.25 18.98 0.33
CA LEU A 22 43.90 18.68 1.60
C LEU A 22 43.81 19.83 2.62
N ALA A 23 44.07 21.07 2.17
CA ALA A 23 43.95 22.26 3.02
C ALA A 23 42.49 22.48 3.50
N LEU A 24 41.50 22.23 2.63
CA LEU A 24 40.09 22.34 2.97
C LEU A 24 39.64 21.21 3.92
N LEU A 25 40.08 19.97 3.73
CA LEU A 25 39.82 18.84 4.63
C LEU A 25 40.33 19.14 6.05
N GLU A 26 41.49 19.73 6.19
CA GLU A 26 42.04 20.13 7.50
C GLU A 26 41.29 21.31 8.08
N THR A 27 40.99 22.34 7.28
CA THR A 27 40.30 23.56 7.73
C THR A 27 38.88 23.24 8.23
N TYR A 28 38.14 22.38 7.48
CA TYR A 28 36.77 22.03 7.76
C TYR A 28 36.57 20.65 8.39
N ARG A 29 37.63 20.17 9.05
CA ARG A 29 37.68 18.83 9.66
C ARG A 29 36.48 18.46 10.51
N SER A 30 35.83 19.42 11.18
CA SER A 30 34.66 19.21 12.04
C SER A 30 33.30 19.49 11.37
N ASN A 31 33.28 19.84 10.07
CA ASN A 31 32.05 20.16 9.34
C ASN A 31 31.66 19.02 8.39
N ASP A 32 30.66 18.23 8.78
CA ASP A 32 30.22 17.03 8.05
C ASP A 32 29.67 17.35 6.66
N ASP A 33 29.04 18.49 6.45
CA ASP A 33 28.50 18.86 5.13
C ASP A 33 29.62 19.18 4.14
N VAL A 34 30.67 19.90 4.61
CA VAL A 34 31.84 20.19 3.78
C VAL A 34 32.63 18.90 3.51
N ILE A 35 32.82 18.06 4.51
CA ILE A 35 33.48 16.76 4.35
C ILE A 35 32.74 15.86 3.37
N PHE A 36 31.38 15.84 3.43
CA PHE A 36 30.57 15.10 2.46
C PHE A 36 30.82 15.55 1.01
N PHE A 37 30.93 16.86 0.78
CA PHE A 37 31.29 17.40 -0.53
C PHE A 37 32.73 17.05 -0.91
N LEU A 38 33.72 17.31 -0.02
CA LEU A 38 35.14 17.07 -0.29
C LEU A 38 35.45 15.59 -0.53
N GLY A 39 34.81 14.67 0.21
CA GLY A 39 34.96 13.22 0.01
C GLY A 39 34.55 12.81 -1.41
N ARG A 40 33.47 13.41 -1.94
CA ARG A 40 33.02 13.17 -3.34
C ARG A 40 33.96 13.82 -4.35
N LEU A 41 34.45 15.02 -4.09
CA LEU A 41 35.43 15.69 -4.94
C LEU A 41 36.75 14.87 -5.04
N VAL A 42 37.24 14.37 -3.91
CA VAL A 42 38.47 13.52 -3.83
C VAL A 42 38.26 12.24 -4.64
N TRP A 43 37.17 11.56 -4.47
CA TRP A 43 36.84 10.34 -5.21
C TRP A 43 36.81 10.59 -6.72
N GLN A 44 36.07 11.61 -7.17
CA GLN A 44 35.90 11.89 -8.58
C GLN A 44 37.15 12.52 -9.23
N GLY A 45 37.95 13.22 -8.45
CA GLY A 45 39.17 13.86 -8.91
C GLY A 45 40.45 13.00 -8.84
N ASP A 46 40.36 11.74 -8.43
CA ASP A 46 41.48 10.81 -8.26
C ASP A 46 42.60 11.37 -7.36
N MET A 47 42.23 12.00 -6.23
CA MET A 47 43.12 12.71 -5.33
C MET A 47 43.67 11.81 -4.21
N GLY A 48 44.52 10.81 -4.55
CA GLY A 48 45.00 9.77 -3.64
C GLY A 48 45.66 10.27 -2.36
N ALA A 49 46.37 11.43 -2.38
CA ALA A 49 47.03 12.01 -1.21
C ALA A 49 46.01 12.44 -0.11
N CYS A 50 44.74 12.65 -0.45
CA CYS A 50 43.70 12.98 0.52
C CYS A 50 43.17 11.77 1.30
N ALA A 51 43.47 10.53 0.89
CA ALA A 51 42.92 9.32 1.50
C ALA A 51 43.24 9.17 3.00
N PRO A 52 44.43 9.50 3.53
CA PRO A 52 44.71 9.44 4.97
C PRO A 52 43.83 10.38 5.80
N ALA A 53 43.53 11.59 5.31
CA ALA A 53 42.66 12.55 5.99
C ALA A 53 41.19 12.09 5.98
N LEU A 54 40.74 11.48 4.89
CA LEU A 54 39.41 10.87 4.80
C LEU A 54 39.29 9.61 5.67
N LEU A 55 40.40 8.83 5.84
CA LEU A 55 40.39 7.67 6.72
C LEU A 55 40.01 8.06 8.16
N ASP A 56 40.55 9.14 8.68
CA ASP A 56 40.24 9.61 10.04
C ASP A 56 38.76 9.95 10.20
N VAL A 57 38.13 10.50 9.16
CA VAL A 57 36.67 10.77 9.15
C VAL A 57 35.86 9.47 9.04
N ALA A 58 36.26 8.56 8.17
CA ALA A 58 35.53 7.32 7.91
C ALA A 58 35.43 6.42 9.16
N ILE A 59 36.49 6.36 9.96
CA ILE A 59 36.59 5.51 11.16
C ILE A 59 36.05 6.17 12.44
N ASP A 60 35.79 7.48 12.44
CA ASP A 60 35.32 8.20 13.63
C ASP A 60 33.77 8.02 13.80
N PRO A 61 33.32 7.28 14.83
CA PRO A 61 31.88 7.05 15.04
C PRO A 61 31.09 8.32 15.42
N ALA A 62 31.78 9.39 15.86
CA ALA A 62 31.12 10.65 16.20
C ALA A 62 30.75 11.49 14.96
N ARG A 63 31.17 11.10 13.79
CA ARG A 63 30.89 11.81 12.52
C ARG A 63 29.54 11.40 11.95
N GLY A 64 28.91 12.33 11.25
CA GLY A 64 27.66 12.10 10.55
C GLY A 64 27.76 10.98 9.50
N LYS A 65 26.74 10.16 9.42
CA LYS A 65 26.64 8.99 8.53
C LYS A 65 27.07 9.28 7.08
N TYR A 66 26.59 10.37 6.50
CA TYR A 66 26.85 10.70 5.10
C TYR A 66 28.29 11.18 4.86
N ALA A 67 28.88 11.91 5.80
CA ALA A 67 30.29 12.27 5.76
C ALA A 67 31.19 11.02 5.81
N ARG A 68 30.86 10.07 6.68
CA ARG A 68 31.54 8.78 6.76
C ARG A 68 31.44 7.97 5.46
N ILE A 69 30.23 7.87 4.87
CA ILE A 69 30.02 7.16 3.60
C ILE A 69 30.84 7.81 2.47
N ALA A 70 30.85 9.14 2.36
CA ALA A 70 31.65 9.83 1.35
C ALA A 70 33.16 9.64 1.58
N ALA A 71 33.60 9.65 2.83
CA ALA A 71 34.98 9.38 3.20
C ALA A 71 35.39 7.92 2.90
N ILE A 72 34.53 6.93 3.18
CA ILE A 72 34.71 5.52 2.81
C ILE A 72 34.93 5.39 1.30
N ARG A 73 34.03 5.97 0.50
CA ARG A 73 34.13 5.97 -0.96
C ARG A 73 35.40 6.60 -1.45
N GLY A 74 35.78 7.75 -0.88
CA GLY A 74 37.05 8.43 -1.19
C GLY A 74 38.25 7.55 -0.90
N VAL A 75 38.34 6.99 0.31
CA VAL A 75 39.44 6.07 0.68
C VAL A 75 39.49 4.84 -0.20
N MET A 76 38.37 4.19 -0.40
CA MET A 76 38.29 2.93 -1.16
C MET A 76 38.54 3.12 -2.67
N SER A 77 38.21 4.28 -3.21
CA SER A 77 38.47 4.58 -4.62
C SER A 77 39.94 4.92 -4.86
N VAL A 78 40.51 5.90 -4.14
CA VAL A 78 41.81 6.47 -4.47
C VAL A 78 42.93 6.16 -3.46
N GLY A 79 42.61 5.52 -2.32
CA GLY A 79 43.63 5.22 -1.28
C GLY A 79 44.61 4.12 -1.66
N ALA A 80 45.83 4.14 -1.07
CA ALA A 80 46.76 3.04 -1.14
C ALA A 80 46.23 1.79 -0.43
N ALA A 81 46.72 0.60 -0.77
CA ALA A 81 46.25 -0.68 -0.24
C ALA A 81 46.26 -0.73 1.30
N GLU A 82 47.32 -0.24 1.94
CA GLU A 82 47.44 -0.23 3.40
C GLU A 82 46.38 0.66 4.08
N VAL A 83 45.97 1.77 3.43
CA VAL A 83 44.93 2.68 3.93
C VAL A 83 43.57 2.04 3.80
N LYS A 84 43.28 1.35 2.68
CA LYS A 84 42.04 0.60 2.45
C LYS A 84 41.90 -0.54 3.46
N ASP A 85 42.91 -1.36 3.64
CA ASP A 85 42.92 -2.45 4.61
C ASP A 85 42.70 -1.95 6.04
N ARG A 86 43.38 -0.85 6.42
CA ARG A 86 43.18 -0.23 7.72
C ARG A 86 41.75 0.24 7.92
N LEU A 87 41.12 0.86 6.89
CA LEU A 87 39.73 1.29 6.96
C LEU A 87 38.79 0.11 7.21
N LEU A 88 38.83 -0.91 6.33
CA LEU A 88 37.97 -2.08 6.42
C LEU A 88 38.14 -2.79 7.77
N THR A 89 39.39 -3.02 8.20
CA THR A 89 39.70 -3.72 9.45
C THR A 89 39.24 -2.93 10.68
N THR A 90 39.43 -1.60 10.66
CA THR A 90 39.04 -0.76 11.80
C THR A 90 37.54 -0.72 11.98
N ILE A 91 36.79 -0.48 10.91
CA ILE A 91 35.30 -0.41 11.00
C ILE A 91 34.72 -1.78 11.35
N ALA A 92 35.18 -2.86 10.72
CA ALA A 92 34.67 -4.19 10.99
C ALA A 92 34.95 -4.74 12.41
N ASN A 93 35.93 -4.20 13.10
CA ASN A 93 36.27 -4.57 14.48
C ASN A 93 35.81 -3.54 15.51
N ASP A 94 35.10 -2.50 15.11
CA ASP A 94 34.49 -1.52 16.05
C ASP A 94 33.42 -2.21 16.89
N PRO A 95 33.52 -2.27 18.21
CA PRO A 95 32.54 -2.93 19.06
C PRO A 95 31.21 -2.15 19.21
N GLY A 96 31.16 -0.91 18.73
CA GLY A 96 29.93 -0.10 18.73
C GLY A 96 28.92 -0.55 17.69
N PRO A 97 27.65 -0.17 17.82
CA PRO A 97 26.64 -0.51 16.82
C PRO A 97 26.97 0.18 15.49
N LEU A 98 27.21 -0.61 14.46
CA LEU A 98 27.53 -0.13 13.12
C LEU A 98 26.25 0.26 12.37
N ASP A 99 26.18 1.51 11.92
CA ASP A 99 25.06 1.99 11.09
C ASP A 99 24.91 1.11 9.84
N ARG A 100 23.69 0.66 9.57
CA ARG A 100 23.39 -0.29 8.49
C ARG A 100 23.68 0.25 7.09
N ALA A 101 23.57 1.57 6.87
CA ALA A 101 23.92 2.17 5.59
C ALA A 101 25.44 2.27 5.39
N ILE A 102 26.22 2.42 6.47
CA ILE A 102 27.70 2.32 6.42
C ILE A 102 28.11 0.88 6.14
N LEU A 103 27.47 -0.10 6.77
CA LEU A 103 27.72 -1.51 6.49
C LEU A 103 27.37 -1.88 5.04
N ALA A 104 26.27 -1.36 4.50
CA ALA A 104 25.93 -1.53 3.08
C ALA A 104 27.02 -1.00 2.15
N GLU A 105 27.56 0.18 2.46
CA GLU A 105 28.68 0.78 1.71
C GLU A 105 29.96 -0.07 1.79
N LEU A 106 30.27 -0.63 2.96
CA LEU A 106 31.47 -1.47 3.13
C LEU A 106 31.40 -2.76 2.31
N LEU A 107 30.22 -3.40 2.21
CA LEU A 107 30.03 -4.65 1.45
C LEU A 107 30.43 -4.51 -0.03
N ASP A 108 30.28 -3.32 -0.61
CA ASP A 108 30.69 -3.07 -2.00
C ASP A 108 32.21 -3.17 -2.21
N TRP A 109 33.00 -3.02 -1.13
CA TRP A 109 34.44 -2.95 -1.16
C TRP A 109 35.14 -4.14 -0.50
N ILE A 110 34.43 -4.97 0.24
CA ILE A 110 35.00 -6.15 0.90
C ILE A 110 35.43 -7.18 -0.15
N PRO A 111 36.69 -7.71 -0.07
CA PRO A 111 37.14 -8.72 -1.02
C PRO A 111 36.29 -9.99 -1.07
N LEU A 112 36.17 -10.59 -2.24
CA LEU A 112 35.39 -11.81 -2.46
C LEU A 112 36.18 -13.09 -2.09
N THR A 113 36.95 -13.03 -0.99
CA THR A 113 37.77 -14.13 -0.45
C THR A 113 37.24 -14.60 0.89
N VAL A 114 37.82 -15.69 1.43
CA VAL A 114 37.45 -16.18 2.77
C VAL A 114 37.74 -15.12 3.84
N GLU A 115 38.86 -14.45 3.77
CA GLU A 115 39.25 -13.37 4.68
C GLU A 115 38.26 -12.18 4.59
N GLY A 116 37.82 -11.85 3.37
CA GLY A 116 36.81 -10.82 3.16
C GLY A 116 35.45 -11.22 3.75
N VAL A 117 35.05 -12.47 3.58
CA VAL A 117 33.82 -13.00 4.22
C VAL A 117 33.93 -12.94 5.74
N GLU A 118 35.04 -13.29 6.34
CA GLU A 118 35.28 -13.16 7.78
C GLU A 118 35.15 -11.69 8.24
N LEU A 119 35.64 -10.76 7.44
CA LEU A 119 35.49 -9.34 7.72
C LEU A 119 34.01 -8.90 7.65
N ALA A 120 33.30 -9.32 6.61
CA ALA A 120 31.84 -9.06 6.47
C ALA A 120 31.05 -9.62 7.64
N LEU A 121 31.33 -10.86 8.06
CA LEU A 121 30.66 -11.50 9.20
C LEU A 121 30.93 -10.73 10.52
N ARG A 122 32.17 -10.28 10.77
CA ARG A 122 32.44 -9.44 11.93
C ARG A 122 31.65 -8.12 11.90
N ALA A 123 31.62 -7.45 10.75
CA ALA A 123 30.85 -6.21 10.59
C ALA A 123 29.35 -6.44 10.77
N LEU A 124 28.80 -7.55 10.28
CA LEU A 124 27.38 -7.94 10.47
C LEU A 124 27.03 -8.24 11.93
N ASP A 125 27.98 -8.77 12.72
CA ASP A 125 27.79 -9.05 14.15
C ASP A 125 27.51 -7.77 14.96
N HIS A 126 28.10 -6.65 14.53
CA HIS A 126 27.93 -5.34 15.16
C HIS A 126 26.89 -4.44 14.46
N ALA A 127 26.13 -4.97 13.50
CA ALA A 127 25.10 -4.20 12.80
C ALA A 127 24.08 -3.61 13.79
N ALA A 128 23.75 -2.32 13.63
CA ALA A 128 22.69 -1.69 14.40
C ALA A 128 21.36 -2.44 14.24
N PRO A 129 20.48 -2.43 15.27
CA PRO A 129 19.19 -3.12 15.21
C PRO A 129 18.40 -2.81 13.93
N HIS A 130 17.73 -3.83 13.40
CA HIS A 130 16.91 -3.66 12.20
C HIS A 130 15.63 -2.91 12.55
N GLU A 131 15.45 -1.74 11.93
CA GLU A 131 14.22 -0.96 12.02
C GLU A 131 13.31 -1.34 10.85
N ARG A 132 12.13 -1.87 11.17
CA ARG A 132 11.11 -2.19 10.16
C ARG A 132 10.71 -0.92 9.42
N TYR A 133 10.75 -0.91 8.11
CA TYR A 133 10.49 0.24 7.21
C TYR A 133 11.61 1.28 7.06
N ASN A 134 12.78 1.07 7.63
CA ASN A 134 13.95 1.90 7.35
C ASN A 134 14.80 1.21 6.26
N ALA A 135 14.65 1.67 5.01
CA ALA A 135 15.45 1.18 3.89
C ALA A 135 16.87 1.74 3.97
N THR A 136 17.80 0.93 4.47
CA THR A 136 19.23 1.30 4.59
C THR A 136 20.07 0.87 3.39
N GLY A 137 19.49 0.10 2.46
CA GLY A 137 20.20 -0.52 1.35
C GLY A 137 21.01 -1.76 1.72
N LEU A 138 21.09 -2.14 3.01
CA LEU A 138 21.93 -3.26 3.45
C LEU A 138 21.50 -4.60 2.85
N GLY A 139 20.21 -4.87 2.76
CA GLY A 139 19.70 -6.10 2.14
C GLY A 139 20.10 -6.20 0.68
N TYR A 140 20.03 -5.10 -0.07
CA TYR A 140 20.47 -5.03 -1.46
C TYR A 140 22.00 -5.24 -1.60
N ALA A 141 22.80 -4.53 -0.80
CA ALA A 141 24.25 -4.67 -0.83
C ALA A 141 24.69 -6.09 -0.48
N LEU A 142 24.05 -6.72 0.50
CA LEU A 142 24.29 -8.11 0.86
C LEU A 142 23.91 -9.08 -0.26
N HIS A 143 22.79 -8.83 -0.94
CA HIS A 143 22.38 -9.60 -2.12
C HIS A 143 23.44 -9.52 -3.23
N GLU A 144 23.89 -8.32 -3.57
CA GLU A 144 24.94 -8.09 -4.57
C GLU A 144 26.28 -8.75 -4.16
N TYR A 145 26.68 -8.61 -2.91
CA TYR A 145 27.89 -9.25 -2.38
C TYR A 145 27.82 -10.78 -2.51
N ILE A 146 26.72 -11.38 -2.03
CA ILE A 146 26.44 -12.81 -2.20
C ILE A 146 26.50 -13.19 -3.68
N GLY A 147 25.86 -12.41 -4.56
CA GLY A 147 25.82 -12.64 -5.99
C GLY A 147 27.19 -12.70 -6.68
N LYS A 148 28.15 -11.97 -6.15
CA LYS A 148 29.53 -11.91 -6.68
C LYS A 148 30.47 -13.00 -6.13
N LEU A 149 30.17 -13.60 -4.98
CA LEU A 149 31.04 -14.65 -4.40
C LEU A 149 31.14 -15.89 -5.28
N PRO A 150 32.31 -16.55 -5.38
CA PRO A 150 32.48 -17.75 -6.19
C PRO A 150 31.68 -18.93 -5.62
N VAL A 151 31.03 -19.70 -6.50
CA VAL A 151 30.20 -20.88 -6.14
C VAL A 151 30.95 -22.22 -6.34
N MET A 152 32.05 -22.20 -7.07
CA MET A 152 32.92 -23.38 -7.30
C MET A 152 34.31 -22.99 -6.93
N VAL A 153 34.93 -23.75 -6.05
CA VAL A 153 36.30 -23.56 -5.57
C VAL A 153 36.95 -24.93 -5.48
N ASP A 154 38.24 -25.03 -5.86
CA ASP A 154 38.97 -26.32 -5.93
C ASP A 154 39.21 -26.96 -4.56
N LYS A 155 39.23 -26.15 -3.50
CA LYS A 155 39.45 -26.62 -2.13
C LYS A 155 38.29 -26.19 -1.22
N ALA A 156 37.71 -27.12 -0.46
CA ALA A 156 36.56 -26.86 0.42
C ALA A 156 36.88 -25.83 1.52
N ASP A 157 38.07 -25.89 2.13
CA ASP A 157 38.49 -24.99 3.21
C ASP A 157 38.67 -23.52 2.74
N GLU A 158 38.72 -23.29 1.44
CA GLU A 158 38.89 -21.98 0.82
C GLU A 158 37.57 -21.46 0.18
N HIS A 159 36.39 -22.02 0.54
CA HIS A 159 35.13 -21.69 -0.10
C HIS A 159 34.39 -20.48 0.54
N PRO A 160 34.51 -19.25 -0.04
CA PRO A 160 33.99 -18.04 0.60
C PRO A 160 32.48 -18.10 0.81
N LEU A 161 31.70 -18.57 -0.18
CA LEU A 161 30.23 -18.64 -0.07
C LEU A 161 29.80 -19.67 0.97
N GLY A 162 30.46 -20.83 1.06
CA GLY A 162 30.22 -21.83 2.12
C GLY A 162 30.54 -21.25 3.52
N ARG A 163 31.64 -20.50 3.63
CA ARG A 163 32.03 -19.81 4.86
C ARG A 163 30.98 -18.78 5.28
N LEU A 164 30.44 -18.01 4.30
CA LEU A 164 29.38 -17.06 4.58
C LEU A 164 28.10 -17.75 5.10
N VAL A 165 27.67 -18.83 4.45
CA VAL A 165 26.51 -19.62 4.90
C VAL A 165 26.71 -20.12 6.34
N GLY A 166 27.92 -20.62 6.67
CA GLY A 166 28.27 -21.04 8.03
C GLY A 166 28.12 -19.93 9.05
N GLY A 167 28.64 -18.74 8.75
CA GLY A 167 28.53 -17.55 9.61
C GLY A 167 27.11 -17.05 9.76
N LEU A 168 26.35 -16.94 8.67
CA LEU A 168 24.95 -16.52 8.70
C LEU A 168 24.09 -17.52 9.48
N ASN A 169 24.31 -18.83 9.30
CA ASN A 169 23.64 -19.85 10.11
C ASN A 169 23.98 -19.73 11.61
N GLY A 170 25.23 -19.36 11.93
CA GLY A 170 25.67 -19.08 13.32
C GLY A 170 24.90 -17.91 13.94
N PHE A 171 24.63 -16.85 13.21
CA PHE A 171 23.79 -15.74 13.68
C PHE A 171 22.33 -16.18 13.85
N LEU A 172 21.77 -16.92 12.90
CA LEU A 172 20.41 -17.42 12.96
C LEU A 172 20.16 -18.39 14.12
N ALA A 173 21.20 -19.02 14.67
CA ALA A 173 21.13 -19.97 15.77
C ALA A 173 21.34 -19.33 17.16
N ARG A 174 21.41 -17.99 17.28
CA ARG A 174 21.56 -17.28 18.56
C ARG A 174 20.23 -17.03 19.25
N GLU A 175 20.18 -17.22 20.56
CA GLU A 175 19.04 -16.83 21.41
C GLU A 175 18.98 -15.30 21.60
N PRO A 176 17.79 -14.72 21.86
CA PRO A 176 16.48 -15.35 21.96
C PRO A 176 15.91 -15.73 20.59
N PHE A 177 15.10 -16.82 20.56
CA PHE A 177 14.46 -17.25 19.33
C PHE A 177 13.07 -16.64 19.17
N ILE A 178 12.62 -16.51 17.91
CA ILE A 178 11.27 -16.10 17.59
C ILE A 178 10.29 -17.18 18.10
N GLU A 179 9.40 -16.80 19.01
CA GLU A 179 8.35 -17.66 19.57
C GLU A 179 7.12 -17.73 18.66
N ARG A 180 7.24 -18.20 17.41
CA ARG A 180 6.11 -18.37 16.49
C ARG A 180 6.21 -19.70 15.74
N GLY A 181 5.27 -20.59 16.02
CA GLY A 181 5.17 -21.89 15.34
C GLY A 181 6.40 -22.76 15.59
N GLU A 182 6.95 -23.31 14.52
CA GLU A 182 8.10 -24.22 14.56
C GLU A 182 9.42 -23.50 14.20
N CYS A 183 9.46 -22.19 14.37
CA CYS A 183 10.61 -21.36 14.04
C CYS A 183 11.62 -21.36 15.17
N HIS A 184 12.88 -21.71 14.86
CA HIS A 184 14.03 -21.63 15.74
C HIS A 184 15.09 -20.72 15.14
N ILE A 185 14.74 -19.44 14.94
CA ILE A 185 15.62 -18.44 14.37
C ILE A 185 15.77 -17.32 15.38
N SER A 186 17.00 -16.81 15.53
CA SER A 186 17.29 -15.65 16.35
C SER A 186 16.35 -14.48 16.06
N GLU A 187 15.75 -13.91 17.09
CA GLU A 187 14.94 -12.70 16.97
C GLU A 187 15.75 -11.52 16.44
N GLU A 188 16.98 -11.38 16.90
CA GLU A 188 17.89 -10.30 16.52
C GLU A 188 18.36 -10.40 15.06
N PHE A 189 18.66 -11.62 14.59
CA PHE A 189 19.29 -11.86 13.29
C PHE A 189 18.34 -12.44 12.22
N ALA A 190 17.05 -12.58 12.51
CA ALA A 190 16.08 -13.14 11.56
C ALA A 190 16.06 -12.41 10.20
N TRP A 191 16.39 -11.13 10.17
CA TRP A 191 16.52 -10.34 8.95
C TRP A 191 17.60 -10.84 7.98
N LEU A 192 18.55 -11.67 8.43
CA LEU A 192 19.56 -12.32 7.61
C LEU A 192 19.06 -13.60 6.90
N MET A 193 17.89 -14.11 7.28
CA MET A 193 17.36 -15.35 6.71
C MET A 193 17.22 -15.34 5.17
N PRO A 194 16.71 -14.25 4.54
CA PRO A 194 16.65 -14.17 3.08
C PRO A 194 18.03 -14.22 2.42
N ALA A 195 19.04 -13.58 3.04
CA ALA A 195 20.43 -13.59 2.57
C ALA A 195 21.04 -15.00 2.66
N ALA A 196 20.81 -15.68 3.79
CA ALA A 196 21.26 -17.06 3.98
C ALA A 196 20.64 -18.01 2.96
N LEU A 197 19.33 -17.88 2.69
CA LEU A 197 18.66 -18.66 1.63
C LEU A 197 19.19 -18.35 0.24
N HIS A 198 19.45 -17.09 -0.09
CA HIS A 198 20.04 -16.70 -1.37
C HIS A 198 21.42 -17.34 -1.55
N ALA A 199 22.26 -17.31 -0.51
CA ALA A 199 23.56 -17.93 -0.55
C ALA A 199 23.49 -19.45 -0.79
N VAL A 200 22.59 -20.14 -0.08
CA VAL A 200 22.38 -21.58 -0.26
C VAL A 200 21.75 -21.89 -1.64
N ASP A 201 20.80 -21.08 -2.13
CA ASP A 201 20.22 -21.27 -3.46
C ASP A 201 21.29 -21.26 -4.57
N ARG A 202 22.28 -20.36 -4.47
CA ARG A 202 23.41 -20.35 -5.40
C ARG A 202 24.27 -21.62 -5.33
N LEU A 203 24.53 -22.11 -4.11
CA LEU A 203 25.25 -23.37 -3.91
C LEU A 203 24.49 -24.56 -4.50
N VAL A 204 23.17 -24.63 -4.28
CA VAL A 204 22.30 -25.67 -4.82
C VAL A 204 22.21 -25.59 -6.35
N ALA A 205 22.04 -24.40 -6.90
CA ALA A 205 21.98 -24.21 -8.36
C ALA A 205 23.29 -24.66 -9.04
N ALA A 206 24.44 -24.43 -8.41
CA ALA A 206 25.74 -24.85 -8.90
C ALA A 206 26.10 -26.30 -8.54
N ARG A 207 25.27 -27.01 -7.76
CA ARG A 207 25.55 -28.34 -7.19
C ARG A 207 26.88 -28.41 -6.44
N SER A 208 27.20 -27.35 -5.69
CA SER A 208 28.40 -27.30 -4.84
C SER A 208 28.27 -28.26 -3.66
N ALA A 209 29.35 -28.94 -3.27
CA ALA A 209 29.38 -29.81 -2.11
C ALA A 209 28.99 -29.08 -0.83
N GLU A 210 29.23 -27.77 -0.73
CA GLU A 210 28.86 -26.90 0.39
C GLU A 210 27.34 -26.83 0.62
N ALA A 211 26.53 -27.13 -0.39
CA ALA A 211 25.07 -27.22 -0.22
C ALA A 211 24.65 -28.41 0.67
N LEU A 212 25.48 -29.45 0.78
CA LEU A 212 25.27 -30.62 1.65
C LEU A 212 25.83 -30.40 3.05
N ALA A 213 26.52 -29.29 3.32
CA ALA A 213 27.07 -28.99 4.64
C ALA A 213 25.95 -28.80 5.69
N PRO A 214 26.20 -29.14 6.96
CA PRO A 214 25.21 -29.00 8.03
C PRO A 214 24.61 -27.60 8.16
N SER A 215 25.39 -26.57 7.91
CA SER A 215 24.94 -25.17 7.93
C SER A 215 23.93 -24.88 6.81
N SER A 216 24.19 -25.36 5.59
CA SER A 216 23.27 -25.22 4.46
C SER A 216 21.96 -25.96 4.71
N ILE A 217 22.02 -27.17 5.23
CA ILE A 217 20.84 -27.96 5.62
C ILE A 217 20.04 -27.26 6.70
N SER A 218 20.72 -26.69 7.71
CA SER A 218 20.06 -25.92 8.77
C SER A 218 19.29 -24.71 8.21
N VAL A 219 19.91 -23.95 7.30
CA VAL A 219 19.26 -22.81 6.62
C VAL A 219 18.03 -23.27 5.84
N LEU A 220 18.12 -24.34 5.03
CA LEU A 220 17.01 -24.86 4.24
C LEU A 220 15.83 -25.34 5.10
N ARG A 221 16.10 -25.82 6.32
CA ARG A 221 15.08 -26.26 7.27
C ARG A 221 14.36 -25.10 7.96
N ASN A 222 15.02 -23.97 8.10
CA ASN A 222 14.44 -22.77 8.70
C ASN A 222 13.51 -21.98 7.74
N MET A 223 13.29 -22.46 6.51
CA MET A 223 12.39 -21.85 5.52
C MET A 223 11.01 -21.42 6.05
N PRO A 224 10.33 -22.19 6.92
CA PRO A 224 9.02 -21.79 7.45
C PRO A 224 9.01 -20.42 8.13
N ALA A 225 10.13 -19.99 8.68
CA ALA A 225 10.28 -18.69 9.30
C ALA A 225 10.08 -17.52 8.34
N LEU A 226 10.41 -17.68 7.06
CA LEU A 226 10.22 -16.62 6.05
C LEU A 226 8.76 -16.23 5.85
N ARG A 227 7.80 -17.09 6.15
CA ARG A 227 6.37 -16.78 6.06
C ARG A 227 5.93 -15.70 7.06
N PHE A 228 6.68 -15.55 8.13
CA PHE A 228 6.38 -14.65 9.24
C PHE A 228 7.28 -13.41 9.27
N TRP A 229 8.33 -13.41 8.44
CA TRP A 229 9.32 -12.35 8.41
C TRP A 229 9.35 -11.68 7.04
N ARG A 230 8.91 -10.43 6.98
CA ARG A 230 9.10 -9.57 5.81
C ARG A 230 10.15 -8.54 6.15
N THR A 231 11.29 -8.62 5.50
CA THR A 231 12.30 -7.56 5.51
C THR A 231 12.11 -6.78 4.21
N GLY A 232 11.76 -5.51 4.26
CA GLY A 232 11.56 -4.69 3.05
C GLY A 232 12.76 -4.63 2.10
N ASP A 233 13.92 -5.09 2.53
CA ASP A 233 15.17 -5.09 1.76
C ASP A 233 15.35 -6.32 0.84
N TYR A 234 14.50 -7.36 0.95
CA TYR A 234 14.67 -8.64 0.24
C TYR A 234 13.38 -9.23 -0.35
N ASP A 235 12.30 -8.45 -0.41
CA ASP A 235 10.96 -8.94 -0.78
C ASP A 235 10.87 -9.47 -2.25
N ASP A 236 11.79 -9.09 -3.12
CA ASP A 236 11.79 -9.45 -4.54
C ASP A 236 12.64 -10.69 -4.89
N TYR A 237 13.31 -11.32 -3.90
CA TYR A 237 14.13 -12.49 -4.16
C TYR A 237 13.27 -13.72 -4.50
N LYS A 238 13.42 -14.23 -5.72
CA LYS A 238 12.76 -15.44 -6.21
C LYS A 238 13.70 -16.64 -6.10
N SER A 239 13.46 -17.48 -5.09
CA SER A 239 14.24 -18.69 -4.87
C SER A 239 13.97 -19.76 -5.93
N SER A 240 15.03 -20.41 -6.40
CA SER A 240 14.97 -21.57 -7.30
C SER A 240 14.96 -22.93 -6.55
N LEU A 241 15.04 -22.89 -5.22
CA LEU A 241 15.21 -24.09 -4.38
C LEU A 241 14.09 -25.12 -4.55
N SER A 242 12.83 -24.69 -4.66
CA SER A 242 11.69 -25.60 -4.87
C SER A 242 11.80 -26.41 -6.17
N GLN A 243 12.56 -25.94 -7.16
CA GLN A 243 12.79 -26.63 -8.41
C GLN A 243 14.08 -27.43 -8.41
N ASN A 244 15.14 -26.89 -7.79
CA ASN A 244 16.49 -27.46 -7.87
C ASN A 244 16.74 -28.55 -6.83
N VAL A 245 16.18 -28.43 -5.61
CA VAL A 245 16.36 -29.42 -4.54
C VAL A 245 15.80 -30.79 -4.96
N PRO A 246 14.55 -30.92 -5.45
CA PRO A 246 14.03 -32.23 -5.86
C PRO A 246 14.84 -32.88 -7.01
N ARG A 247 15.46 -32.06 -7.86
CA ARG A 247 16.31 -32.53 -8.99
C ARG A 247 17.71 -32.98 -8.58
N TRP A 248 18.10 -32.74 -7.36
CA TRP A 248 19.37 -33.19 -6.79
C TRP A 248 19.10 -34.24 -5.71
N ARG A 249 19.08 -35.53 -6.13
CA ARG A 249 18.65 -36.66 -5.27
C ARG A 249 19.34 -36.69 -3.91
N GLU A 250 20.66 -36.56 -3.86
CA GLU A 250 21.43 -36.61 -2.62
C GLU A 250 21.00 -35.53 -1.62
N LEU A 251 20.83 -34.30 -2.08
CA LEU A 251 20.35 -33.19 -1.26
C LEU A 251 18.89 -33.36 -0.85
N ASN A 252 18.06 -33.81 -1.79
CA ASN A 252 16.63 -34.07 -1.57
C ASN A 252 16.42 -35.11 -0.47
N ASP A 253 17.14 -36.22 -0.56
CA ASP A 253 17.11 -37.30 0.42
C ASP A 253 17.62 -36.85 1.81
N LEU A 254 18.74 -36.12 1.82
CA LEU A 254 19.31 -35.58 3.03
C LEU A 254 18.35 -34.66 3.77
N LEU A 255 17.70 -33.73 3.05
CA LEU A 255 16.70 -32.81 3.62
C LEU A 255 15.46 -33.57 4.10
N TYR A 256 14.96 -34.55 3.34
CA TYR A 256 13.81 -35.34 3.73
C TYR A 256 14.09 -36.10 5.04
N TRP A 257 15.16 -36.88 5.12
CA TRP A 257 15.49 -37.65 6.29
C TRP A 257 15.90 -36.79 7.48
N THR A 258 16.47 -35.61 7.26
CA THR A 258 16.71 -34.62 8.32
C THR A 258 15.37 -34.12 8.88
N SER A 259 14.40 -33.83 8.03
CA SER A 259 13.04 -33.40 8.43
C SER A 259 12.32 -34.53 9.21
N VAL A 260 12.51 -35.80 8.79
CA VAL A 260 12.00 -36.98 9.51
C VAL A 260 12.58 -37.04 10.92
N ALA A 261 13.91 -36.92 11.05
CA ALA A 261 14.59 -36.99 12.36
C ALA A 261 14.09 -35.93 13.34
N GLU A 262 13.90 -34.67 12.85
CA GLU A 262 13.38 -33.59 13.68
C GLU A 262 11.93 -33.78 14.07
N CYS A 263 11.08 -34.13 13.10
CA CYS A 263 9.68 -34.38 13.38
C CYS A 263 9.52 -35.50 14.40
N ARG A 264 10.35 -36.57 14.29
CA ARG A 264 10.41 -37.65 15.25
C ARG A 264 10.76 -37.18 16.66
N ALA A 265 11.85 -36.41 16.80
CA ALA A 265 12.28 -35.89 18.11
C ALA A 265 11.19 -35.06 18.79
N ARG A 266 10.43 -34.26 18.00
CA ARG A 266 9.29 -33.47 18.52
C ARG A 266 8.11 -34.32 18.95
N LEU A 267 7.79 -35.38 18.21
CA LEU A 267 6.69 -36.31 18.54
C LEU A 267 7.05 -37.16 19.74
N GLU A 268 8.28 -37.68 19.82
CA GLU A 268 8.78 -38.43 20.97
C GLU A 268 8.71 -37.63 22.28
N ALA A 269 9.01 -36.32 22.23
CA ALA A 269 8.85 -35.41 23.36
C ALA A 269 7.40 -35.30 23.86
N LYS A 270 6.43 -35.66 23.00
CA LYS A 270 4.98 -35.75 23.32
C LYS A 270 4.50 -37.15 23.59
N GLY A 271 5.36 -38.16 23.53
CA GLY A 271 5.02 -39.58 23.69
C GLY A 271 4.35 -40.19 22.45
N GLU A 272 4.54 -39.57 21.28
CA GLU A 272 3.99 -39.98 19.99
C GLU A 272 5.10 -40.56 19.09
N SER A 273 4.75 -41.47 18.17
CA SER A 273 5.69 -41.99 17.17
C SER A 273 5.40 -41.42 15.77
N LEU A 274 6.47 -41.25 14.99
CA LEU A 274 6.36 -40.84 13.59
C LEU A 274 6.37 -42.10 12.69
N ARG A 275 5.22 -42.47 12.16
CA ARG A 275 5.05 -43.57 11.21
C ARG A 275 4.44 -43.12 9.87
N ASP A 276 3.95 -41.89 9.78
CA ASP A 276 3.30 -41.37 8.58
C ASP A 276 3.91 -40.03 8.19
N ASP A 277 4.28 -39.89 6.94
CA ASP A 277 4.92 -38.64 6.43
C ASP A 277 3.96 -37.46 6.31
N TRP A 278 2.64 -37.66 6.36
CA TRP A 278 1.67 -36.57 6.37
C TRP A 278 1.86 -35.58 7.55
N GLN A 279 2.41 -36.07 8.64
CA GLN A 279 2.70 -35.27 9.83
C GLN A 279 3.76 -34.18 9.54
N MET A 280 4.58 -34.37 8.48
CA MET A 280 5.52 -33.37 7.98
C MET A 280 4.94 -32.46 6.89
N ALA A 281 3.80 -32.79 6.31
CA ALA A 281 3.22 -32.07 5.19
C ALA A 281 2.79 -30.62 5.49
N PHE A 282 2.61 -30.30 6.76
CA PHE A 282 2.23 -28.96 7.23
C PHE A 282 3.43 -28.05 7.49
N ILE A 283 4.64 -28.60 7.46
CA ILE A 283 5.90 -27.88 7.61
C ILE A 283 6.35 -27.46 6.21
N GLY A 284 6.75 -26.20 6.04
CA GLY A 284 7.35 -25.77 4.78
C GLY A 284 8.66 -26.53 4.53
N HIS A 285 8.86 -27.02 3.30
CA HIS A 285 10.05 -27.77 2.90
C HIS A 285 10.38 -27.53 1.43
N PHE A 286 11.63 -27.81 1.06
CA PHE A 286 12.10 -27.74 -0.33
C PHE A 286 12.20 -29.14 -0.98
N TRP A 287 12.23 -30.21 -0.19
CA TRP A 287 12.26 -31.56 -0.75
C TRP A 287 10.91 -31.93 -1.40
N GLY A 288 10.99 -32.78 -2.42
CA GLY A 288 9.83 -33.24 -3.16
C GLY A 288 10.15 -34.57 -3.88
N PHE A 289 9.15 -35.43 -4.06
CA PHE A 289 9.28 -36.72 -4.73
C PHE A 289 8.10 -36.88 -5.69
N GLY A 290 8.41 -37.25 -6.93
CA GLY A 290 7.47 -37.52 -8.00
C GLY A 290 7.36 -38.98 -8.35
N ALA A 291 6.63 -39.29 -9.43
CA ALA A 291 6.47 -40.64 -9.96
C ALA A 291 7.81 -41.32 -10.30
N GLU A 292 8.77 -40.55 -10.74
CA GLU A 292 10.14 -41.00 -11.10
C GLU A 292 10.95 -41.47 -9.90
N ASP A 293 10.55 -41.09 -8.67
CA ASP A 293 11.25 -41.43 -7.44
C ASP A 293 10.65 -42.67 -6.72
N PHE A 294 9.59 -43.27 -7.28
CA PHE A 294 8.89 -44.36 -6.65
C PHE A 294 9.79 -45.53 -6.30
N GLU A 295 10.60 -46.02 -7.22
CA GLU A 295 11.52 -47.15 -6.99
C GLU A 295 12.58 -46.79 -5.96
N HIS A 296 13.12 -45.58 -6.01
CA HIS A 296 14.07 -45.08 -5.02
C HIS A 296 13.49 -45.02 -3.60
N CYS A 297 12.28 -44.52 -3.46
CA CYS A 297 11.58 -44.51 -2.18
C CYS A 297 11.22 -45.94 -1.70
N LEU A 298 10.95 -46.86 -2.64
CA LEU A 298 10.68 -48.26 -2.31
C LEU A 298 11.93 -48.97 -1.75
N ASP A 299 13.13 -48.63 -2.23
CA ASP A 299 14.38 -49.14 -1.65
C ASP A 299 14.54 -48.74 -0.19
N TRP A 300 14.03 -47.58 0.21
CA TRP A 300 14.01 -47.18 1.63
C TRP A 300 13.15 -48.10 2.49
N VAL A 301 12.02 -48.62 1.98
CA VAL A 301 11.13 -49.53 2.72
C VAL A 301 11.88 -50.82 3.12
N THR A 302 12.78 -51.27 2.25
CA THR A 302 13.58 -52.50 2.51
C THR A 302 14.91 -52.18 3.20
N GLY A 303 15.51 -51.01 2.94
CA GLY A 303 16.85 -50.67 3.43
C GLY A 303 16.87 -49.94 4.79
N LYS A 304 15.78 -49.29 5.21
CA LYS A 304 15.70 -48.61 6.51
C LYS A 304 15.30 -49.56 7.64
N GLN A 305 15.31 -49.09 8.88
CA GLN A 305 14.96 -49.87 10.07
C GLN A 305 13.90 -49.18 10.92
N GLY A 306 13.19 -49.97 11.74
CA GLY A 306 12.21 -49.44 12.69
C GLY A 306 11.13 -48.59 12.04
N ASP A 307 10.76 -47.49 12.69
CA ASP A 307 9.70 -46.60 12.22
C ASP A 307 10.05 -45.86 10.91
N ASP A 308 11.33 -45.79 10.50
CA ASP A 308 11.73 -45.24 9.21
C ASP A 308 11.15 -46.02 8.03
N ARG A 309 10.92 -47.33 8.19
CA ARG A 309 10.28 -48.15 7.15
C ARG A 309 8.82 -47.78 6.94
N PHE A 310 8.09 -47.43 8.00
CA PHE A 310 6.71 -46.92 7.89
C PHE A 310 6.65 -45.55 7.20
N VAL A 311 7.56 -44.64 7.57
CA VAL A 311 7.66 -43.32 6.92
C VAL A 311 7.99 -43.49 5.44
N ALA A 312 8.93 -44.37 5.08
CA ALA A 312 9.25 -44.67 3.69
C ALA A 312 8.05 -45.26 2.93
N LEU A 313 7.34 -46.19 3.55
CA LEU A 313 6.14 -46.81 2.97
C LEU A 313 5.02 -45.77 2.78
N SER A 314 4.83 -44.88 3.76
CA SER A 314 3.87 -43.76 3.65
C SER A 314 4.22 -42.83 2.47
N ARG A 315 5.50 -42.55 2.26
CA ARG A 315 5.95 -41.74 1.10
C ARG A 315 5.65 -42.45 -0.23
N CYS A 316 5.97 -43.75 -0.33
CA CYS A 316 5.66 -44.56 -1.51
C CYS A 316 4.16 -44.59 -1.80
N LEU A 317 3.31 -44.75 -0.74
CA LEU A 317 1.85 -44.74 -0.90
C LEU A 317 1.32 -43.40 -1.42
N ARG A 318 1.94 -42.29 -1.01
CA ARG A 318 1.57 -40.98 -1.52
C ARG A 318 1.92 -40.84 -3.04
N ILE A 319 3.15 -41.20 -3.42
CA ILE A 319 3.56 -41.21 -4.83
C ILE A 319 2.65 -42.13 -5.65
N TYR A 320 2.33 -43.34 -5.11
CA TYR A 320 1.40 -44.26 -5.74
C TYR A 320 0.01 -43.66 -5.95
N ALA A 321 -0.52 -42.96 -4.95
CA ALA A 321 -1.83 -42.32 -5.03
C ALA A 321 -1.85 -41.17 -6.04
N GLU A 322 -0.78 -40.37 -6.09
CA GLU A 322 -0.61 -39.24 -7.01
C GLU A 322 -0.42 -39.69 -8.47
N ALA A 323 0.13 -40.91 -8.69
CA ALA A 323 0.31 -41.51 -10.00
C ALA A 323 -0.89 -42.36 -10.49
N ASP A 324 -2.09 -42.10 -10.02
CA ASP A 324 -3.32 -42.83 -10.37
C ASP A 324 -3.28 -44.34 -10.07
N ARG A 325 -2.52 -44.76 -9.05
CA ARG A 325 -2.50 -46.12 -8.47
C ARG A 325 -2.13 -47.23 -9.47
N PRO A 326 -0.94 -47.21 -10.08
CA PRO A 326 -0.52 -48.24 -11.02
C PRO A 326 -0.50 -49.65 -10.38
N SER A 327 -1.14 -50.62 -10.99
CA SER A 327 -1.24 -51.99 -10.43
C SER A 327 0.12 -52.67 -10.26
N ALA A 328 1.08 -52.34 -11.09
CA ALA A 328 2.44 -52.87 -10.97
C ALA A 328 3.13 -52.36 -9.70
N TRP A 329 2.96 -51.10 -9.35
CA TRP A 329 3.52 -50.51 -8.13
C TRP A 329 2.90 -51.09 -6.87
N LEU A 330 1.61 -51.41 -6.91
CA LEU A 330 0.94 -52.09 -5.79
C LEU A 330 1.54 -53.50 -5.52
N ALA A 331 1.87 -54.25 -6.59
CA ALA A 331 2.55 -55.50 -6.43
C ALA A 331 3.95 -55.37 -5.82
N GLN A 332 4.70 -54.33 -6.24
CA GLN A 332 6.01 -54.00 -5.67
C GLN A 332 5.92 -53.61 -4.19
N LEU A 333 4.94 -52.75 -3.81
CA LEU A 333 4.70 -52.38 -2.41
C LEU A 333 4.43 -53.62 -1.53
N ARG A 334 3.56 -54.51 -2.01
CA ARG A 334 3.25 -55.77 -1.28
C ARG A 334 4.47 -56.67 -1.17
N ALA A 335 5.29 -56.75 -2.21
CA ALA A 335 6.53 -57.52 -2.19
C ALA A 335 7.56 -56.94 -1.21
N ALA A 336 7.68 -55.60 -1.12
CA ALA A 336 8.62 -54.91 -0.24
C ALA A 336 8.28 -55.08 1.27
N VAL A 337 7.01 -55.32 1.63
CA VAL A 337 6.57 -55.57 3.01
C VAL A 337 6.35 -57.05 3.33
N ALA A 338 6.52 -57.94 2.35
CA ALA A 338 6.32 -59.37 2.54
C ALA A 338 7.25 -59.92 3.63
N GLY A 339 6.69 -60.61 4.61
CA GLY A 339 7.45 -61.16 5.77
C GLY A 339 7.55 -60.20 6.97
N ASP A 340 6.92 -59.03 6.88
CA ASP A 340 6.74 -58.11 8.03
C ASP A 340 5.24 -57.87 8.22
N ASP A 341 4.67 -58.53 9.26
CA ASP A 341 3.21 -58.51 9.52
C ASP A 341 2.71 -57.08 9.86
N GLU A 342 3.53 -56.28 10.56
CA GLU A 342 3.16 -54.92 10.96
C GLU A 342 3.15 -53.93 9.77
N LEU A 343 4.17 -53.98 8.93
CA LEU A 343 4.21 -53.20 7.70
C LEU A 343 3.13 -53.64 6.69
N SER A 344 2.85 -54.92 6.59
CA SER A 344 1.79 -55.46 5.74
C SER A 344 0.42 -54.98 6.20
N ALA A 345 0.16 -55.01 7.50
CA ALA A 345 -1.06 -54.47 8.09
C ALA A 345 -1.21 -52.97 7.85
N PHE A 346 -0.13 -52.19 8.03
CA PHE A 346 -0.10 -50.77 7.75
C PHE A 346 -0.40 -50.46 6.27
N LEU A 347 0.20 -51.20 5.35
CA LEU A 347 -0.07 -51.07 3.90
C LEU A 347 -1.55 -51.27 3.58
N GLU A 348 -2.14 -52.40 4.02
CA GLU A 348 -3.53 -52.74 3.68
C GLU A 348 -4.53 -51.76 4.36
N GLU A 349 -4.23 -51.32 5.59
CA GLU A 349 -5.03 -50.27 6.23
C GLU A 349 -5.05 -48.96 5.44
N ARG A 350 -3.91 -48.56 4.87
CA ARG A 350 -3.81 -47.34 4.04
C ARG A 350 -4.41 -47.49 2.64
N LEU A 351 -4.40 -48.67 2.06
CA LEU A 351 -5.03 -49.01 0.79
C LEU A 351 -6.56 -49.04 0.88
N ASP A 352 -7.11 -49.56 1.98
CA ASP A 352 -8.56 -49.63 2.26
C ASP A 352 -8.86 -49.14 3.68
N PRO A 353 -8.76 -47.83 3.91
CA PRO A 353 -8.98 -47.26 5.22
C PRO A 353 -10.43 -47.49 5.66
N LYS A 354 -10.63 -48.33 6.67
CA LYS A 354 -11.97 -48.56 7.24
C LYS A 354 -12.47 -47.29 7.88
N PRO A 355 -13.52 -46.66 7.34
CA PRO A 355 -14.00 -45.39 7.86
C PRO A 355 -14.46 -45.53 9.31
N SER A 356 -13.99 -44.64 10.16
CA SER A 356 -14.39 -44.60 11.56
C SER A 356 -15.91 -44.42 11.71
N PRO A 357 -16.51 -44.79 12.83
CA PRO A 357 -17.93 -44.52 13.07
C PRO A 357 -18.32 -43.05 12.92
N ALA A 358 -17.41 -42.15 13.26
CA ALA A 358 -17.58 -40.69 13.07
C ALA A 358 -17.56 -40.30 11.57
N MET A 359 -16.62 -40.82 10.79
CA MET A 359 -16.58 -40.62 9.33
C MET A 359 -17.83 -41.19 8.64
N LYS A 360 -18.28 -42.39 9.03
CA LYS A 360 -19.53 -42.95 8.48
C LYS A 360 -20.75 -42.09 8.74
N ARG A 361 -20.82 -41.44 9.92
CA ARG A 361 -21.88 -40.46 10.26
C ARG A 361 -21.77 -39.20 9.38
N MET A 362 -20.58 -38.62 9.32
CA MET A 362 -20.33 -37.44 8.46
C MET A 362 -20.68 -37.70 6.99
N ASP A 363 -20.28 -38.84 6.44
CA ASP A 363 -20.59 -39.25 5.08
C ASP A 363 -22.08 -39.43 4.84
N ALA A 364 -22.78 -39.98 5.84
CA ALA A 364 -24.24 -40.17 5.78
C ALA A 364 -24.95 -38.80 5.82
N GLU A 365 -24.52 -37.89 6.68
CA GLU A 365 -25.04 -36.51 6.75
C GLU A 365 -24.74 -35.71 5.47
N HIS A 366 -23.52 -35.84 4.95
CA HIS A 366 -23.13 -35.18 3.69
C HIS A 366 -23.95 -35.70 2.51
N ARG A 367 -24.17 -36.99 2.41
CA ARG A 367 -25.03 -37.56 1.36
C ARG A 367 -26.48 -37.12 1.48
N ARG A 368 -27.00 -37.02 2.73
CA ARG A 368 -28.34 -36.46 2.97
C ARG A 368 -28.43 -34.99 2.53
N TRP A 369 -27.50 -34.15 3.00
CA TRP A 369 -27.43 -32.74 2.64
C TRP A 369 -27.34 -32.53 1.11
N LYS A 370 -26.46 -33.31 0.45
CA LYS A 370 -26.32 -33.26 -1.01
C LYS A 370 -27.62 -33.60 -1.74
N ARG A 371 -28.35 -34.65 -1.31
CA ARG A 371 -29.65 -35.01 -1.88
C ARG A 371 -30.68 -33.90 -1.71
N GLU A 372 -30.72 -33.27 -0.54
CA GLU A 372 -31.63 -32.18 -0.24
C GLU A 372 -31.29 -30.93 -1.04
N SER A 373 -29.98 -30.61 -1.22
CA SER A 373 -29.48 -29.54 -2.07
C SER A 373 -29.85 -29.79 -3.54
N ASP A 374 -29.51 -30.96 -4.07
CA ASP A 374 -29.82 -31.34 -5.46
C ASP A 374 -31.34 -31.33 -5.75
N ALA A 375 -32.14 -31.65 -4.75
CA ALA A 375 -33.61 -31.61 -4.87
C ALA A 375 -34.15 -30.16 -4.92
N ARG A 376 -33.58 -29.29 -4.07
CA ARG A 376 -33.91 -27.85 -4.10
C ARG A 376 -33.49 -27.22 -5.42
N ASP A 377 -32.27 -27.50 -5.90
CA ASP A 377 -31.75 -26.97 -7.16
C ASP A 377 -32.58 -27.43 -8.36
N ARG A 378 -32.98 -28.70 -8.38
CA ARG A 378 -33.88 -29.20 -9.44
C ARG A 378 -35.25 -28.52 -9.40
N LYS A 379 -35.82 -28.34 -8.19
CA LYS A 379 -37.08 -27.63 -8.04
C LYS A 379 -36.96 -26.17 -8.51
N GLN A 380 -35.90 -25.47 -8.08
CA GLN A 380 -35.66 -24.08 -8.45
C GLN A 380 -35.48 -23.92 -9.95
N LYS A 381 -34.71 -24.81 -10.61
CA LYS A 381 -34.52 -24.83 -12.05
C LYS A 381 -35.87 -25.07 -12.79
N LYS A 382 -36.68 -25.99 -12.28
CA LYS A 382 -38.00 -26.27 -12.85
C LYS A 382 -38.92 -25.06 -12.69
N ASP A 383 -39.04 -24.52 -11.50
CA ASP A 383 -39.90 -23.37 -11.21
C ASP A 383 -39.48 -22.15 -12.06
N ARG A 384 -38.14 -21.93 -12.25
CA ARG A 384 -37.65 -20.88 -13.14
C ARG A 384 -37.99 -21.15 -14.61
N ALA A 385 -37.84 -22.37 -15.10
CA ALA A 385 -38.19 -22.73 -16.48
C ALA A 385 -39.66 -22.58 -16.74
N ASP A 386 -40.51 -22.94 -15.78
CA ASP A 386 -41.97 -22.79 -15.87
C ASP A 386 -42.39 -21.30 -15.88
N TRP A 387 -41.72 -20.48 -15.04
CA TRP A 387 -41.91 -19.04 -15.02
C TRP A 387 -41.47 -18.37 -16.32
N VAL A 388 -40.28 -18.69 -16.84
CA VAL A 388 -39.79 -18.19 -18.15
C VAL A 388 -40.78 -18.55 -19.27
N ARG A 389 -41.33 -19.77 -19.27
CA ARG A 389 -42.29 -20.21 -20.27
C ARG A 389 -43.61 -19.42 -20.16
N ALA A 390 -44.06 -19.15 -18.95
CA ALA A 390 -45.26 -18.36 -18.71
C ALA A 390 -45.08 -16.92 -19.20
N LEU A 391 -43.95 -16.29 -18.93
CA LEU A 391 -43.63 -14.94 -19.41
C LEU A 391 -43.53 -14.87 -20.94
N LYS A 392 -42.95 -15.89 -21.59
CA LYS A 392 -42.84 -15.97 -23.06
C LYS A 392 -44.22 -16.15 -23.70
N ALA A 393 -45.13 -16.84 -23.05
CA ALA A 393 -46.49 -17.04 -23.54
C ALA A 393 -47.36 -15.78 -23.42
N ASP A 394 -47.13 -14.95 -22.44
CA ASP A 394 -47.87 -13.72 -22.16
C ASP A 394 -46.94 -12.62 -21.65
N PRO A 395 -46.19 -11.95 -22.52
CA PRO A 395 -45.35 -10.80 -22.14
C PRO A 395 -46.12 -9.59 -21.66
N ASP A 396 -47.40 -9.44 -22.06
CA ASP A 396 -48.22 -8.29 -21.73
C ASP A 396 -48.50 -8.18 -20.22
N ARG A 397 -48.47 -9.29 -19.48
CA ARG A 397 -48.60 -9.31 -18.03
C ARG A 397 -47.45 -8.56 -17.31
N ILE A 398 -46.32 -8.30 -18.02
CA ILE A 398 -45.19 -7.51 -17.47
C ILE A 398 -45.50 -6.03 -17.66
N LEU A 399 -46.01 -5.66 -18.83
CA LEU A 399 -46.37 -4.29 -19.21
C LEU A 399 -47.62 -3.80 -18.48
N HIS A 400 -48.62 -4.67 -18.42
CA HIS A 400 -49.94 -4.40 -17.82
C HIS A 400 -50.29 -5.42 -16.72
N PRO A 401 -49.58 -5.40 -15.58
CA PRO A 401 -49.87 -6.35 -14.51
C PRO A 401 -51.25 -6.11 -13.92
N SER A 402 -52.06 -7.17 -13.84
CA SER A 402 -53.41 -7.10 -13.35
C SER A 402 -53.48 -6.84 -11.84
N GLY A 403 -54.45 -6.01 -11.40
CA GLY A 403 -54.72 -5.78 -9.97
C GLY A 403 -53.80 -4.81 -9.26
N LEU A 404 -52.93 -4.12 -9.98
CA LEU A 404 -51.99 -3.11 -9.40
C LEU A 404 -52.52 -1.70 -9.70
N GLN A 405 -52.28 -0.80 -8.76
CA GLN A 405 -52.49 0.63 -8.96
C GLN A 405 -51.25 1.27 -9.70
N PRO A 406 -51.42 2.43 -10.34
CA PRO A 406 -50.30 3.15 -10.94
C PRO A 406 -49.21 3.42 -9.89
N GLY A 407 -47.96 3.07 -10.24
CA GLY A 407 -46.80 3.16 -9.33
C GLY A 407 -46.59 1.94 -8.43
N GLU A 408 -47.46 0.94 -8.49
CA GLU A 408 -47.22 -0.35 -7.86
C GLU A 408 -46.40 -1.28 -8.76
N PHE A 409 -45.71 -2.24 -8.14
CA PHE A 409 -44.67 -3.05 -8.75
C PHE A 409 -45.01 -4.55 -8.62
N SER A 410 -45.04 -5.27 -9.75
CA SER A 410 -45.44 -6.68 -9.78
C SER A 410 -44.27 -7.60 -9.37
N ARG A 411 -44.62 -8.82 -8.92
CA ARG A 411 -43.63 -9.85 -8.60
C ARG A 411 -42.82 -10.27 -9.84
N ASP A 412 -43.39 -10.30 -11.02
CA ASP A 412 -42.68 -10.61 -12.26
C ASP A 412 -41.67 -9.53 -12.61
N GLN A 413 -42.05 -8.25 -12.50
CA GLN A 413 -41.15 -7.11 -12.66
C GLN A 413 -39.99 -7.15 -11.64
N TYR A 414 -40.27 -7.49 -10.38
CA TYR A 414 -39.30 -7.66 -9.33
C TYR A 414 -38.22 -8.72 -9.69
N HIS A 415 -38.68 -9.92 -10.11
CA HIS A 415 -37.73 -10.99 -10.44
C HIS A 415 -36.97 -10.73 -11.72
N LEU A 416 -37.55 -10.05 -12.70
CA LEU A 416 -36.86 -9.63 -13.93
C LEU A 416 -35.83 -8.56 -13.62
N LEU A 417 -36.15 -7.56 -12.80
CA LEU A 417 -35.18 -6.56 -12.32
C LEU A 417 -34.00 -7.23 -11.62
N GLY A 418 -34.28 -8.17 -10.69
CA GLY A 418 -33.23 -8.93 -10.01
C GLY A 418 -32.35 -9.75 -10.98
N SER A 419 -32.96 -10.28 -12.07
CA SER A 419 -32.20 -11.01 -13.10
C SER A 419 -31.30 -10.11 -13.94
N VAL A 420 -31.65 -8.86 -14.19
CA VAL A 420 -30.82 -7.88 -14.87
C VAL A 420 -29.67 -7.44 -13.93
N MET A 421 -29.98 -7.09 -12.69
CA MET A 421 -28.99 -6.56 -11.73
C MET A 421 -27.97 -7.61 -11.29
N SER A 422 -28.36 -8.90 -11.21
CA SER A 422 -27.43 -9.98 -10.81
C SER A 422 -26.34 -10.29 -11.84
N GLY A 423 -26.46 -9.82 -13.06
CA GLY A 423 -25.46 -9.94 -14.11
C GLY A 423 -24.52 -8.73 -14.22
N GLY A 424 -24.77 -7.68 -13.44
CA GLY A 424 -23.95 -6.46 -13.42
C GLY A 424 -22.75 -6.55 -12.47
N THR A 425 -21.71 -5.80 -12.77
CA THR A 425 -20.48 -5.65 -11.94
C THR A 425 -20.46 -4.33 -11.17
N SER A 426 -21.42 -3.44 -11.43
CA SER A 426 -21.54 -2.11 -10.82
C SER A 426 -22.40 -2.15 -9.54
N THR A 427 -22.20 -1.17 -8.68
CA THR A 427 -22.99 -0.91 -7.48
C THR A 427 -24.03 0.20 -7.69
N SER A 428 -24.21 0.67 -8.92
CA SER A 428 -25.20 1.68 -9.29
C SER A 428 -26.63 1.10 -9.36
N ARG A 429 -27.61 1.89 -8.96
CA ARG A 429 -29.02 1.57 -9.14
C ARG A 429 -29.46 1.61 -10.62
N GLU A 430 -28.64 2.19 -11.48
CA GLU A 430 -28.85 2.22 -12.95
C GLU A 430 -28.50 0.90 -13.65
N ASP A 431 -27.90 -0.08 -12.97
CA ASP A 431 -27.54 -1.39 -13.54
C ASP A 431 -28.73 -2.12 -14.13
N GLY A 432 -29.94 -1.83 -13.66
CA GLY A 432 -31.20 -2.31 -14.23
C GLY A 432 -31.46 -1.86 -15.68
N ALA A 433 -30.77 -0.84 -16.17
CA ALA A 433 -30.97 -0.29 -17.53
C ALA A 433 -30.54 -1.25 -18.66
N ASN A 434 -29.68 -2.23 -18.35
CA ASN A 434 -29.27 -3.23 -19.36
C ASN A 434 -30.36 -4.31 -19.58
N TRP A 435 -31.55 -3.90 -19.91
CA TRP A 435 -32.67 -4.80 -20.14
C TRP A 435 -32.42 -5.87 -21.23
N ARG A 436 -31.49 -5.61 -22.14
CA ARG A 436 -31.10 -6.58 -23.21
C ARG A 436 -30.44 -7.83 -22.64
N ALA A 437 -29.91 -7.77 -21.39
CA ALA A 437 -29.40 -8.96 -20.68
C ALA A 437 -30.51 -10.04 -20.46
N LEU A 438 -31.79 -9.67 -20.54
CA LEU A 438 -32.89 -10.64 -20.45
C LEU A 438 -33.11 -11.44 -21.73
N ILE A 439 -32.62 -10.97 -22.88
CA ILE A 439 -32.93 -11.58 -24.20
C ILE A 439 -32.51 -13.06 -24.29
N PRO A 440 -31.28 -13.46 -23.84
CA PRO A 440 -30.86 -14.85 -24.00
C PRO A 440 -31.78 -15.86 -23.29
N GLU A 441 -32.26 -15.53 -22.11
CA GLU A 441 -33.12 -16.45 -21.34
C GLU A 441 -34.62 -16.26 -21.64
N PHE A 442 -35.09 -15.02 -21.66
CA PHE A 442 -36.53 -14.69 -21.71
C PHE A 442 -37.05 -14.38 -23.12
N GLY A 443 -36.15 -14.11 -24.07
CA GLY A 443 -36.49 -13.68 -25.41
C GLY A 443 -36.82 -12.19 -25.53
N GLU A 444 -36.71 -11.65 -26.74
CA GLU A 444 -36.88 -10.24 -27.02
C GLU A 444 -38.27 -9.66 -26.63
N PRO A 445 -39.40 -10.35 -26.85
CA PRO A 445 -40.72 -9.81 -26.45
C PRO A 445 -40.82 -9.53 -24.95
N VAL A 446 -40.31 -10.42 -24.09
CA VAL A 446 -40.30 -10.26 -22.63
C VAL A 446 -39.38 -9.14 -22.21
N ALA A 447 -38.17 -9.09 -22.80
CA ALA A 447 -37.20 -8.03 -22.51
C ALA A 447 -37.74 -6.64 -22.92
N ARG A 448 -38.43 -6.52 -24.05
CA ARG A 448 -39.09 -5.28 -24.46
C ARG A 448 -40.24 -4.91 -23.54
N ALA A 449 -41.08 -5.87 -23.14
CA ALA A 449 -42.14 -5.62 -22.17
C ALA A 449 -41.61 -5.12 -20.81
N PHE A 450 -40.50 -5.68 -20.35
CA PHE A 450 -39.80 -5.18 -19.15
C PHE A 450 -39.30 -3.73 -19.32
N ARG A 451 -38.64 -3.44 -20.44
CA ARG A 451 -38.15 -2.10 -20.79
C ARG A 451 -39.33 -1.10 -20.81
N ASP A 452 -40.41 -1.42 -21.52
CA ASP A 452 -41.54 -0.52 -21.66
C ASP A 452 -42.33 -0.35 -20.36
N ALA A 453 -42.44 -1.41 -19.55
CA ALA A 453 -43.01 -1.35 -18.21
C ALA A 453 -42.16 -0.44 -17.28
N ALA A 454 -40.84 -0.55 -17.28
CA ALA A 454 -39.98 0.31 -16.47
C ALA A 454 -40.09 1.79 -16.87
N VAL A 455 -40.11 2.08 -18.20
CA VAL A 455 -40.33 3.44 -18.75
C VAL A 455 -41.71 4.00 -18.39
N ALA A 456 -42.75 3.20 -18.41
CA ALA A 456 -44.07 3.63 -17.97
C ALA A 456 -44.16 3.85 -16.45
N HIS A 457 -43.46 3.00 -15.69
CA HIS A 457 -43.50 3.01 -14.23
C HIS A 457 -42.88 4.27 -13.62
N TRP A 458 -41.76 4.78 -14.11
CA TRP A 458 -41.13 6.00 -13.54
C TRP A 458 -42.05 7.22 -13.65
N ARG A 459 -42.96 7.25 -14.66
CA ARG A 459 -43.94 8.32 -14.82
C ARG A 459 -45.13 8.20 -13.84
N ALA A 460 -45.41 7.01 -13.41
CA ALA A 460 -46.50 6.72 -12.45
C ALA A 460 -46.03 6.74 -10.98
N TYR A 461 -44.78 6.44 -10.70
CA TYR A 461 -44.21 6.43 -9.36
C TYR A 461 -43.74 7.82 -8.94
N ARG A 462 -44.07 8.22 -7.73
CA ARG A 462 -43.61 9.51 -7.16
C ARG A 462 -42.64 9.27 -5.99
N PRO A 463 -41.33 9.49 -6.16
CA PRO A 463 -40.35 9.39 -5.06
C PRO A 463 -40.66 10.34 -3.91
N ALA A 464 -40.43 9.88 -2.70
CA ALA A 464 -40.45 10.75 -1.52
C ALA A 464 -39.26 11.74 -1.57
N LEU A 465 -39.45 12.93 -1.04
CA LEU A 465 -38.37 13.90 -0.83
C LEU A 465 -38.24 14.19 0.67
N ARG A 466 -37.01 14.45 1.14
CA ARG A 466 -36.79 14.81 2.54
C ARG A 466 -37.41 16.15 2.87
N SER A 467 -37.35 17.10 1.97
CA SER A 467 -37.95 18.42 2.09
C SER A 467 -39.47 18.38 2.25
N GLU A 468 -40.14 17.32 1.77
CA GLU A 468 -41.59 17.08 1.94
C GLU A 468 -41.92 16.25 3.21
N GLY A 469 -40.92 15.92 4.04
CA GLY A 469 -41.10 15.04 5.21
C GLY A 469 -41.25 13.57 4.84
N GLY A 470 -40.86 13.18 3.64
CA GLY A 470 -40.92 11.80 3.17
C GLY A 470 -39.93 10.90 3.91
N ASP A 471 -40.33 9.63 4.17
CA ASP A 471 -39.43 8.61 4.68
C ASP A 471 -38.45 8.15 3.58
N THR A 472 -37.16 8.42 3.79
CA THR A 472 -36.06 8.03 2.91
C THR A 472 -35.13 6.99 3.54
N GLY A 473 -35.51 6.41 4.67
CA GLY A 473 -34.70 5.43 5.41
C GLY A 473 -34.62 4.07 4.72
N SER A 474 -35.51 3.80 3.74
CA SER A 474 -35.49 2.58 2.93
C SER A 474 -35.63 2.89 1.45
N THR A 475 -35.04 2.04 0.59
CA THR A 475 -35.20 2.15 -0.87
C THR A 475 -36.12 1.05 -1.38
N PRO A 476 -37.37 1.34 -1.70
CA PRO A 476 -38.30 0.35 -2.25
C PRO A 476 -37.86 -0.14 -3.64
N TYR A 477 -38.06 -1.41 -3.94
CA TYR A 477 -37.76 -1.95 -5.27
C TYR A 477 -38.59 -1.28 -6.40
N SER A 478 -39.77 -0.77 -6.11
CA SER A 478 -40.55 0.04 -7.04
C SER A 478 -39.83 1.33 -7.45
N LEU A 479 -39.12 1.96 -6.50
CA LEU A 479 -38.27 3.11 -6.81
C LEU A 479 -37.06 2.71 -7.70
N ILE A 480 -36.39 1.58 -7.38
CA ILE A 480 -35.26 1.08 -8.21
C ILE A 480 -35.78 0.76 -9.63
N PHE A 481 -36.98 0.19 -9.78
CA PHE A 481 -37.56 -0.09 -11.08
C PHE A 481 -37.92 1.19 -11.84
N ALA A 482 -38.38 2.21 -11.15
CA ALA A 482 -38.62 3.53 -11.75
C ALA A 482 -37.29 4.20 -12.20
N MET A 483 -36.24 4.16 -11.37
CA MET A 483 -34.91 4.65 -11.73
C MET A 483 -34.33 3.91 -12.95
N THR A 484 -34.57 2.59 -13.00
CA THR A 484 -34.22 1.76 -14.17
C THR A 484 -34.92 2.28 -15.44
N GLY A 485 -36.21 2.62 -15.37
CA GLY A 485 -36.95 3.17 -16.51
C GLY A 485 -36.41 4.51 -16.98
N LEU A 486 -36.04 5.41 -16.07
CA LEU A 486 -35.39 6.67 -16.39
C LEU A 486 -34.03 6.46 -17.06
N ALA A 487 -33.20 5.60 -16.51
CA ALA A 487 -31.88 5.29 -17.04
C ALA A 487 -31.96 4.65 -18.43
N ILE A 488 -32.91 3.75 -18.67
CA ILE A 488 -33.19 3.18 -20.00
C ILE A 488 -33.51 4.29 -21.01
N GLU A 489 -34.44 5.16 -20.70
CA GLU A 489 -34.87 6.22 -21.62
C GLU A 489 -33.72 7.21 -21.91
N ALA A 490 -32.97 7.57 -20.90
CA ALA A 490 -31.82 8.46 -21.03
C ALA A 490 -30.67 7.83 -21.83
N THR A 491 -30.44 6.52 -21.70
CA THR A 491 -29.38 5.80 -22.41
C THR A 491 -29.73 5.53 -23.87
N GLU A 492 -31.01 5.25 -24.16
CA GLU A 492 -31.46 4.93 -25.51
C GLU A 492 -31.61 6.16 -26.40
N ASP A 493 -31.72 7.34 -25.81
CA ASP A 493 -31.87 8.60 -26.55
C ASP A 493 -31.14 9.76 -25.88
N ASN A 494 -30.04 10.18 -26.47
CA ASN A 494 -29.27 11.34 -26.03
C ASN A 494 -30.08 12.67 -26.04
N GLY A 495 -31.23 12.72 -26.78
CA GLY A 495 -32.12 13.86 -26.86
C GLY A 495 -33.33 13.81 -25.91
N PHE A 496 -33.38 12.83 -25.01
CA PHE A 496 -34.51 12.54 -24.15
C PHE A 496 -35.06 13.77 -23.42
N ALA A 497 -34.19 14.56 -22.83
CA ALA A 497 -34.55 15.72 -22.03
C ALA A 497 -35.32 16.80 -22.85
N ARG A 498 -35.09 16.91 -24.15
CA ARG A 498 -35.78 17.88 -25.03
C ARG A 498 -37.21 17.48 -25.39
N ARG A 499 -37.54 16.18 -25.20
CA ARG A 499 -38.88 15.65 -25.51
C ARG A 499 -39.79 15.60 -24.29
N TRP A 500 -39.22 15.74 -23.10
CA TRP A 500 -39.99 15.71 -21.89
C TRP A 500 -40.73 17.03 -21.65
N THR A 501 -41.93 16.90 -21.07
CA THR A 501 -42.70 18.03 -20.57
C THR A 501 -42.08 18.56 -19.27
N GLU A 502 -42.41 19.79 -18.90
CA GLU A 502 -42.00 20.34 -17.60
C GLU A 502 -42.49 19.46 -16.41
N ASN A 503 -43.67 18.82 -16.52
CA ASN A 503 -44.18 17.94 -15.48
C ASN A 503 -43.34 16.66 -15.35
N GLU A 504 -42.91 16.09 -16.48
CA GLU A 504 -42.01 14.93 -16.48
C GLU A 504 -40.63 15.34 -15.94
N ALA A 505 -40.13 16.51 -16.31
CA ALA A 505 -38.88 17.04 -15.76
C ALA A 505 -38.97 17.22 -14.23
N ARG A 506 -40.02 17.85 -13.72
CA ARG A 506 -40.25 17.99 -12.27
C ARG A 506 -40.34 16.65 -11.57
N LEU A 507 -40.98 15.66 -12.17
CA LEU A 507 -41.04 14.31 -11.64
C LEU A 507 -39.64 13.65 -11.66
N ALA A 508 -38.88 13.77 -12.75
CA ALA A 508 -37.54 13.19 -12.88
C ALA A 508 -36.56 13.76 -11.86
N PHE A 509 -36.57 15.08 -11.60
CA PHE A 509 -35.75 15.70 -10.58
C PHE A 509 -35.96 15.13 -9.18
N ARG A 510 -37.10 14.51 -8.88
CA ARG A 510 -37.36 13.85 -7.59
C ARG A 510 -36.53 12.56 -7.42
N TYR A 511 -36.00 11.96 -8.50
CA TYR A 511 -35.16 10.76 -8.45
C TYR A 511 -33.69 11.07 -8.22
N VAL A 512 -33.26 12.33 -8.38
CA VAL A 512 -31.86 12.73 -8.40
C VAL A 512 -31.12 12.38 -7.10
N THR A 513 -31.77 12.51 -5.94
CA THR A 513 -31.18 12.23 -4.62
C THR A 513 -31.29 10.76 -4.19
N TRP A 514 -31.66 9.86 -5.09
CA TRP A 514 -31.87 8.45 -4.77
C TRP A 514 -30.76 7.52 -5.29
N GLU A 515 -29.75 8.06 -6.00
CA GLU A 515 -28.57 7.27 -6.37
C GLU A 515 -27.69 7.00 -5.14
N LEU A 516 -26.89 5.91 -5.16
CA LEU A 516 -26.07 5.49 -4.02
C LEU A 516 -24.80 6.31 -3.88
N ASN A 517 -24.18 6.66 -5.00
CA ASN A 517 -22.89 7.31 -5.06
C ASN A 517 -22.92 8.51 -6.01
N GLY A 518 -23.47 9.60 -5.55
CA GLY A 518 -23.61 10.82 -6.34
C GLY A 518 -24.96 10.94 -7.06
N PHE A 519 -24.95 11.47 -8.25
CA PHE A 519 -26.14 11.73 -9.04
C PHE A 519 -26.24 10.77 -10.22
N PRO A 520 -27.48 10.47 -10.71
CA PRO A 520 -27.67 9.70 -11.93
C PRO A 520 -26.98 10.35 -13.14
N ASN A 521 -26.44 9.52 -14.04
CA ASN A 521 -25.69 9.98 -15.22
C ASN A 521 -26.48 10.95 -16.14
N TRP A 522 -27.79 10.87 -16.14
CA TRP A 522 -28.69 11.75 -16.93
C TRP A 522 -28.95 13.11 -16.28
N PHE A 523 -28.55 13.31 -15.01
CA PHE A 523 -28.92 14.49 -14.23
C PHE A 523 -28.43 15.81 -14.86
N GLU A 524 -27.15 15.90 -15.23
CA GLU A 524 -26.60 17.11 -15.84
C GLU A 524 -27.28 17.47 -17.16
N THR A 525 -27.60 16.48 -17.99
CA THR A 525 -28.31 16.67 -19.26
C THR A 525 -29.70 17.20 -19.02
N LEU A 526 -30.40 16.65 -18.03
CA LEU A 526 -31.77 17.11 -17.67
C LEU A 526 -31.72 18.53 -17.10
N TYR A 527 -30.75 18.82 -16.22
CA TYR A 527 -30.59 20.16 -15.65
C TYR A 527 -30.37 21.24 -16.73
N ARG A 528 -29.51 20.96 -17.70
CA ARG A 528 -29.24 21.87 -18.82
C ARG A 528 -30.47 22.09 -19.72
N ALA A 529 -31.35 21.12 -19.82
CA ALA A 529 -32.60 21.26 -20.58
C ALA A 529 -33.68 22.05 -19.83
N PHE A 530 -33.73 21.93 -18.50
CA PHE A 530 -34.75 22.55 -17.63
C PHE A 530 -34.07 23.24 -16.42
N PRO A 531 -33.23 24.28 -16.66
CA PRO A 531 -32.39 24.86 -15.61
C PRO A 531 -33.17 25.46 -14.45
N GLU A 532 -34.30 26.10 -14.68
CA GLU A 532 -35.08 26.71 -13.59
C GLU A 532 -35.75 25.65 -12.71
N ILE A 533 -36.26 24.57 -13.29
CA ILE A 533 -36.87 23.47 -12.56
C ILE A 533 -35.79 22.70 -11.78
N GLY A 534 -34.64 22.45 -12.40
CA GLY A 534 -33.50 21.80 -11.77
C GLY A 534 -32.95 22.61 -10.61
N ARG A 535 -32.81 23.92 -10.79
CA ARG A 535 -32.37 24.84 -9.73
C ARG A 535 -33.33 24.83 -8.54
N GLU A 536 -34.65 24.95 -8.80
CA GLU A 536 -35.67 24.88 -7.77
C GLU A 536 -35.57 23.58 -6.95
N ALA A 537 -35.47 22.43 -7.65
CA ALA A 537 -35.39 21.12 -7.01
C ALA A 537 -34.12 20.98 -6.15
N VAL A 538 -32.94 21.36 -6.67
CA VAL A 538 -31.67 21.27 -5.96
C VAL A 538 -31.63 22.22 -4.75
N LEU A 539 -32.04 23.47 -4.92
CA LEU A 539 -32.00 24.46 -3.84
C LEU A 539 -33.00 24.12 -2.72
N THR A 540 -34.12 23.50 -3.02
CA THR A 540 -35.12 23.06 -2.03
C THR A 540 -34.52 21.97 -1.12
N GLU A 541 -33.88 20.94 -1.69
CA GLU A 541 -33.26 19.85 -0.92
C GLU A 541 -32.00 20.32 -0.18
N LEU A 542 -31.22 21.22 -0.79
CA LEU A 542 -30.08 21.85 -0.13
C LEU A 542 -30.50 22.67 1.10
N ALA A 543 -31.51 23.52 0.96
CA ALA A 543 -32.02 24.33 2.07
C ALA A 543 -32.49 23.40 3.22
N TRP A 544 -33.20 22.33 2.88
CA TRP A 544 -33.65 21.34 3.87
C TRP A 544 -32.45 20.70 4.59
N GLU A 545 -31.42 20.27 3.89
CA GLU A 545 -30.24 19.66 4.52
C GLU A 545 -29.51 20.64 5.44
N LEU A 546 -29.33 21.90 5.03
CA LEU A 546 -28.70 22.94 5.83
C LEU A 546 -29.48 23.20 7.14
N GLU A 547 -30.80 23.25 7.09
CA GLU A 547 -31.67 23.45 8.25
C GLU A 547 -31.68 22.27 9.22
N HIS A 548 -31.46 21.04 8.71
CA HIS A 548 -31.53 19.80 9.49
C HIS A 548 -30.17 19.23 9.89
N SER A 549 -29.05 19.85 9.47
CA SER A 549 -27.68 19.45 9.84
C SER A 549 -27.31 19.94 11.24
N VAL A 550 -28.06 19.49 12.25
CA VAL A 550 -27.97 19.96 13.64
C VAL A 550 -27.30 18.99 14.62
N GLY A 551 -26.96 17.80 14.17
CA GLY A 551 -26.35 16.73 14.98
C GLY A 551 -24.87 16.49 14.70
N ASP A 552 -24.25 15.63 15.50
CA ASP A 552 -22.86 15.21 15.31
C ASP A 552 -22.66 14.31 14.10
N GLN A 553 -23.75 13.69 13.60
CA GLN A 553 -23.72 12.84 12.41
C GLN A 553 -24.14 13.63 11.17
N PRO A 554 -23.35 13.55 10.06
CA PRO A 554 -23.71 14.19 8.81
C PRO A 554 -24.96 13.51 8.19
N LEU A 555 -25.83 14.30 7.57
CA LEU A 555 -27.06 13.78 6.95
C LEU A 555 -26.81 13.01 5.65
N HIS A 556 -25.68 13.29 4.95
CA HIS A 556 -25.31 12.69 3.65
C HIS A 556 -26.48 12.65 2.67
N HIS A 557 -27.05 13.82 2.36
CA HIS A 557 -28.21 13.91 1.47
C HIS A 557 -27.81 14.48 0.10
N ILE A 558 -27.59 15.80 -0.01
CA ILE A 558 -27.26 16.42 -1.29
C ILE A 558 -25.96 17.23 -1.26
N VAL A 559 -25.55 17.77 -0.13
CA VAL A 559 -24.36 18.63 0.01
C VAL A 559 -23.09 17.87 -0.40
N HIS A 560 -22.94 16.64 0.10
CA HIS A 560 -21.80 15.78 -0.24
C HIS A 560 -21.78 15.47 -1.75
N ASP A 561 -22.92 15.14 -2.33
CA ASP A 561 -23.00 14.79 -3.74
C ASP A 561 -22.74 15.99 -4.66
N ILE A 562 -23.21 17.17 -4.29
CA ILE A 562 -22.88 18.41 -4.99
C ILE A 562 -21.37 18.65 -4.98
N LEU A 563 -20.71 18.48 -3.81
CA LEU A 563 -19.28 18.72 -3.67
C LEU A 563 -18.45 17.82 -4.60
N TYR A 564 -18.73 16.52 -4.58
CA TYR A 564 -17.85 15.52 -5.19
C TYR A 564 -18.30 15.07 -6.59
N HIS A 565 -19.61 15.09 -6.87
CA HIS A 565 -20.16 14.52 -8.09
C HIS A 565 -20.78 15.54 -9.04
N ALA A 566 -21.03 16.77 -8.58
CA ALA A 566 -21.56 17.83 -9.44
C ALA A 566 -20.85 19.19 -9.26
N PRO A 567 -19.51 19.29 -9.50
CA PRO A 567 -18.80 20.57 -9.37
C PRO A 567 -19.39 21.69 -10.24
N TRP A 568 -20.04 21.35 -11.33
CA TRP A 568 -20.73 22.29 -12.22
C TRP A 568 -21.92 23.00 -11.56
N LEU A 569 -22.47 22.47 -10.46
CA LEU A 569 -23.52 23.12 -9.65
C LEU A 569 -22.97 24.11 -8.62
N HIS A 570 -21.67 24.13 -8.33
CA HIS A 570 -21.11 24.97 -7.26
C HIS A 570 -21.53 26.42 -7.41
N GLY A 571 -21.46 26.98 -8.64
CA GLY A 571 -21.90 28.36 -8.93
C GLY A 571 -23.39 28.60 -8.72
N GLU A 572 -24.22 27.61 -8.99
CA GLU A 572 -25.68 27.71 -8.85
C GLU A 572 -26.15 27.68 -7.38
N VAL A 573 -25.47 26.88 -6.53
CA VAL A 573 -25.84 26.72 -5.12
C VAL A 573 -25.14 27.71 -4.19
N ALA A 574 -24.05 28.35 -4.64
CA ALA A 574 -23.25 29.25 -3.82
C ALA A 574 -24.04 30.45 -3.26
N PRO A 575 -24.91 31.13 -4.01
CA PRO A 575 -25.67 32.26 -3.45
C PRO A 575 -26.53 31.86 -2.23
N LEU A 576 -27.26 30.75 -2.33
CA LEU A 576 -28.08 30.25 -1.21
C LEU A 576 -27.19 29.86 -0.01
N THR A 577 -26.10 29.12 -0.28
CA THR A 577 -25.17 28.64 0.77
C THR A 577 -24.51 29.82 1.48
N LEU A 578 -24.07 30.84 0.74
CA LEU A 578 -23.44 32.03 1.28
C LEU A 578 -24.43 32.84 2.16
N ASP A 579 -25.65 33.06 1.65
CA ASP A 579 -26.68 33.83 2.39
C ASP A 579 -27.13 33.08 3.64
N TRP A 580 -27.24 31.74 3.55
CA TRP A 580 -27.59 30.95 4.72
C TRP A 580 -26.49 31.00 5.78
N LEU A 581 -25.22 30.83 5.40
CA LEU A 581 -24.07 30.89 6.32
C LEU A 581 -23.84 32.29 6.94
N ARG A 582 -24.28 33.38 6.30
CA ARG A 582 -24.24 34.73 6.89
C ARG A 582 -25.10 34.84 8.15
N THR A 583 -26.21 34.14 8.18
CA THR A 583 -27.25 34.26 9.20
C THR A 583 -27.36 33.09 10.14
N HIS A 584 -26.82 31.92 9.76
CA HIS A 584 -26.89 30.70 10.55
C HIS A 584 -25.53 30.05 10.73
N ASP A 585 -25.38 29.20 11.73
CA ASP A 585 -24.20 28.38 11.95
C ASP A 585 -24.52 26.89 11.72
N ILE A 586 -23.71 26.19 10.93
CA ILE A 586 -23.79 24.73 10.76
C ILE A 586 -23.07 24.06 11.92
N ILE A 587 -23.79 23.27 12.71
CA ILE A 587 -23.24 22.56 13.86
C ILE A 587 -22.34 21.40 13.40
N ASN A 588 -22.78 20.67 12.35
CA ASN A 588 -22.02 19.54 11.84
C ASN A 588 -20.76 19.99 11.09
N ALA A 589 -19.60 19.54 11.56
CA ALA A 589 -18.29 19.94 11.02
C ALA A 589 -18.05 19.48 9.58
N ASP A 590 -18.57 18.31 9.16
CA ASP A 590 -18.38 17.77 7.82
C ASP A 590 -19.29 18.47 6.80
N THR A 591 -20.52 18.80 7.19
CA THR A 591 -21.42 19.61 6.36
C THR A 591 -20.86 21.02 6.18
N LEU A 592 -20.33 21.65 7.23
CA LEU A 592 -19.66 22.95 7.10
C LEU A 592 -18.47 22.86 6.16
N ARG A 593 -17.58 21.89 6.34
CA ARG A 593 -16.44 21.66 5.45
C ARG A 593 -16.87 21.53 3.98
N SER A 594 -17.91 20.77 3.72
CA SER A 594 -18.45 20.57 2.37
C SER A 594 -18.98 21.88 1.78
N CYS A 595 -19.73 22.66 2.55
CA CYS A 595 -20.24 23.97 2.14
C CYS A 595 -19.09 24.96 1.83
N LEU A 596 -18.06 25.01 2.67
CA LEU A 596 -16.90 25.89 2.43
C LEU A 596 -16.15 25.50 1.15
N ASN A 597 -15.99 24.19 0.89
CA ASN A 597 -15.36 23.71 -0.35
C ASN A 597 -16.20 23.98 -1.60
N ILE A 598 -17.53 23.90 -1.49
CA ILE A 598 -18.45 24.31 -2.59
C ILE A 598 -18.28 25.81 -2.87
N LEU A 599 -18.29 26.66 -1.84
CA LEU A 599 -18.11 28.10 -1.99
C LEU A 599 -16.74 28.45 -2.61
N ALA A 600 -15.67 27.83 -2.13
CA ALA A 600 -14.33 28.02 -2.69
C ALA A 600 -14.22 27.56 -4.16
N GLY A 601 -14.96 26.54 -4.56
CA GLY A 601 -15.02 26.02 -5.94
C GLY A 601 -16.04 26.71 -6.84
N SER A 602 -16.85 27.63 -6.33
CA SER A 602 -18.00 28.22 -7.04
C SER A 602 -17.67 29.41 -7.94
N GLY A 603 -16.47 30.01 -7.80
CA GLY A 603 -16.13 31.30 -8.41
C GLY A 603 -16.74 32.49 -7.66
N ALA A 604 -17.25 32.32 -6.44
CA ALA A 604 -17.67 33.43 -5.59
C ALA A 604 -16.52 34.44 -5.39
N ALA A 605 -16.86 35.73 -5.29
CA ALA A 605 -15.84 36.74 -5.13
C ALA A 605 -15.02 36.52 -3.85
N PRO A 606 -13.68 36.53 -3.91
CA PRO A 606 -12.85 36.36 -2.73
C PRO A 606 -13.18 37.31 -1.57
N ALA A 607 -13.57 38.54 -1.91
CA ALA A 607 -13.96 39.56 -0.94
C ALA A 607 -15.25 39.17 -0.15
N ASP A 608 -16.22 38.53 -0.79
CA ASP A 608 -17.44 38.04 -0.12
C ASP A 608 -17.14 36.89 0.82
N LEU A 609 -16.26 35.97 0.39
CA LEU A 609 -15.81 34.86 1.22
C LEU A 609 -14.98 35.35 2.41
N ALA A 610 -14.09 36.31 2.20
CA ALA A 610 -13.28 36.95 3.27
C ALA A 610 -14.18 37.66 4.29
N ALA A 611 -15.19 38.37 3.83
CA ALA A 611 -16.15 39.07 4.69
C ALA A 611 -16.95 38.07 5.54
N LEU A 612 -17.45 36.97 4.95
CA LEU A 612 -18.09 35.88 5.67
C LEU A 612 -17.16 35.27 6.70
N ALA A 613 -15.95 34.85 6.26
CA ALA A 613 -14.99 34.15 7.11
C ALA A 613 -14.54 35.01 8.29
N SER A 614 -14.20 36.29 8.06
CA SER A 614 -13.79 37.22 9.12
C SER A 614 -14.89 37.49 10.15
N GLY A 615 -16.15 37.53 9.71
CA GLY A 615 -17.31 37.66 10.60
C GLY A 615 -17.50 36.42 11.48
N LYS A 616 -17.42 35.25 10.87
CA LYS A 616 -17.60 33.95 11.56
C LYS A 616 -16.41 33.56 12.44
N ALA A 617 -15.18 33.87 12.06
CA ALA A 617 -13.98 33.64 12.88
C ALA A 617 -13.98 34.41 14.21
N LYS A 618 -14.81 35.45 14.33
CA LYS A 618 -14.94 36.29 15.56
C LYS A 618 -16.26 36.12 16.25
N GLY A 619 -17.26 35.47 15.69
CA GLY A 619 -18.63 35.46 16.19
C GLY A 619 -19.44 34.20 15.96
N ALA A 620 -18.89 33.16 15.35
CA ALA A 620 -19.59 31.88 15.22
C ALA A 620 -19.87 31.27 16.61
N VAL A 621 -21.07 30.72 16.78
CA VAL A 621 -21.50 30.12 18.06
C VAL A 621 -20.68 28.85 18.40
N VAL A 622 -20.22 28.11 17.39
CA VAL A 622 -19.46 26.89 17.57
C VAL A 622 -17.95 27.19 17.48
N GLU A 623 -17.32 27.39 18.64
CA GLU A 623 -15.90 27.78 18.74
C GLU A 623 -14.96 26.73 18.11
N ASP A 624 -15.30 25.46 18.20
CA ASP A 624 -14.52 24.36 17.58
C ASP A 624 -14.43 24.45 16.04
N GLN A 625 -15.25 25.30 15.42
CA GLN A 625 -15.23 25.53 13.97
C GLN A 625 -14.41 26.77 13.58
N TRP A 626 -13.98 27.59 14.52
CA TRP A 626 -13.18 28.79 14.24
C TRP A 626 -11.92 28.50 13.42
N PRO A 627 -11.19 27.40 13.64
CA PRO A 627 -10.03 27.06 12.80
C PRO A 627 -10.37 26.98 11.31
N ARG A 628 -11.56 26.48 10.95
CA ARG A 628 -12.01 26.40 9.53
C ARG A 628 -12.33 27.76 8.95
N TRP A 629 -12.94 28.63 9.74
CA TRP A 629 -13.23 29.98 9.34
C TRP A 629 -11.96 30.82 9.16
N PHE A 630 -10.99 30.65 10.05
CA PHE A 630 -9.67 31.26 9.89
C PHE A 630 -8.94 30.70 8.65
N ALA A 631 -9.06 29.44 8.34
CA ALA A 631 -8.48 28.84 7.14
C ALA A 631 -9.07 29.47 5.87
N LEU A 632 -10.40 29.64 5.80
CA LEU A 632 -11.03 30.31 4.66
C LEU A 632 -10.62 31.79 4.58
N TRP A 633 -10.52 32.48 5.72
CA TRP A 633 -10.10 33.88 5.75
C TRP A 633 -8.66 34.07 5.26
N VAL A 634 -7.73 33.23 5.74
CA VAL A 634 -6.33 33.23 5.26
C VAL A 634 -6.25 32.86 3.78
N ASP A 635 -7.07 31.91 3.32
CA ASP A 635 -7.12 31.52 1.93
C ASP A 635 -7.61 32.62 0.98
N THR A 636 -8.51 33.48 1.44
CA THR A 636 -9.17 34.50 0.61
C THR A 636 -8.60 35.91 0.79
N ASP A 637 -8.12 36.24 1.99
CA ASP A 637 -7.49 37.52 2.34
C ASP A 637 -6.36 37.32 3.37
N PRO A 638 -5.20 36.80 2.92
CA PRO A 638 -4.07 36.51 3.82
C PRO A 638 -3.54 37.78 4.53
N ALA A 639 -3.63 38.94 3.88
CA ALA A 639 -3.14 40.19 4.44
C ALA A 639 -3.85 40.58 5.77
N MET A 640 -5.12 40.26 5.90
CA MET A 640 -5.90 40.47 7.11
C MET A 640 -6.04 39.20 7.95
N GLY A 641 -6.11 38.03 7.31
CA GLY A 641 -6.35 36.73 7.97
C GLY A 641 -5.15 36.26 8.79
N ILE A 642 -3.93 36.37 8.27
CA ILE A 642 -2.71 35.93 8.99
C ILE A 642 -2.45 36.76 10.25
N PRO A 643 -2.47 38.10 10.26
CA PRO A 643 -2.33 38.87 11.48
C PRO A 643 -3.45 38.58 12.50
N ALA A 644 -4.68 38.37 12.03
CA ALA A 644 -5.80 38.02 12.91
C ALA A 644 -5.59 36.65 13.57
N LEU A 645 -5.11 35.65 12.78
CA LEU A 645 -4.76 34.32 13.29
C LEU A 645 -3.63 34.39 14.31
N GLU A 646 -2.56 35.14 14.03
CA GLU A 646 -1.44 35.31 14.97
C GLU A 646 -1.91 35.95 16.27
N SER A 647 -2.73 36.96 16.20
CA SER A 647 -3.31 37.62 17.38
C SER A 647 -4.20 36.65 18.18
N HIS A 648 -5.01 35.83 17.50
CA HIS A 648 -5.86 34.86 18.16
C HIS A 648 -5.03 33.78 18.85
N LEU A 649 -4.05 33.18 18.17
CA LEU A 649 -3.16 32.18 18.75
C LEU A 649 -2.34 32.72 19.94
N ALA A 650 -1.92 33.99 19.89
CA ALA A 650 -1.22 34.64 20.97
C ALA A 650 -2.11 34.86 22.23
N SER A 651 -3.42 34.89 22.07
CA SER A 651 -4.39 35.00 23.18
C SER A 651 -4.70 33.70 23.90
N LEU A 652 -4.34 32.56 23.32
CA LEU A 652 -4.62 31.23 23.84
C LEU A 652 -3.48 30.71 24.72
N SER A 653 -3.80 29.76 25.60
CA SER A 653 -2.77 28.96 26.25
C SER A 653 -1.97 28.14 25.26
N LEU A 654 -0.77 27.68 25.60
CA LEU A 654 0.08 26.85 24.72
C LEU A 654 -0.66 25.61 24.21
N GLU A 655 -1.41 24.93 25.08
CA GLU A 655 -2.16 23.72 24.73
C GLU A 655 -3.34 24.03 23.79
N ALA A 656 -4.15 25.04 24.14
CA ALA A 656 -5.27 25.48 23.31
C ALA A 656 -4.81 26.02 21.96
N GLY A 657 -3.69 26.78 21.92
CA GLY A 657 -3.09 27.29 20.71
C GLY A 657 -2.55 26.16 19.81
N SER A 658 -1.97 25.12 20.42
CA SER A 658 -1.53 23.94 19.66
C SER A 658 -2.72 23.17 19.06
N ALA A 659 -3.78 22.94 19.83
CA ALA A 659 -4.99 22.27 19.34
C ALA A 659 -5.65 23.05 18.20
N PHE A 660 -5.74 24.37 18.34
CA PHE A 660 -6.29 25.25 17.32
C PHE A 660 -5.44 25.24 16.03
N ALA A 661 -4.13 25.37 16.17
CA ALA A 661 -3.20 25.41 15.02
C ALA A 661 -3.21 24.09 14.23
N GLN A 662 -3.34 22.95 14.90
CA GLN A 662 -3.49 21.65 14.23
C GLN A 662 -4.77 21.59 13.39
N GLN A 663 -5.90 22.01 13.92
CA GLN A 663 -7.16 22.04 13.17
C GLN A 663 -7.11 23.08 12.03
N PHE A 664 -6.50 24.25 12.28
CA PHE A 664 -6.35 25.29 11.28
C PHE A 664 -5.53 24.83 10.08
N ILE A 665 -4.34 24.26 10.31
CA ILE A 665 -3.46 23.89 9.20
C ILE A 665 -4.06 22.75 8.36
N VAL A 666 -4.75 21.81 9.00
CA VAL A 666 -5.46 20.74 8.30
C VAL A 666 -6.67 21.29 7.53
N ALA A 667 -7.39 22.27 8.08
CA ALA A 667 -8.46 22.93 7.35
C ALA A 667 -7.95 23.72 6.14
N LEU A 668 -6.77 24.38 6.25
CA LEU A 668 -6.16 25.16 5.16
C LEU A 668 -5.62 24.26 4.05
N LEU A 669 -4.86 23.23 4.39
CA LEU A 669 -4.10 22.42 3.42
C LEU A 669 -4.79 21.10 3.05
N GLY A 670 -5.80 20.68 3.81
CA GLY A 670 -6.44 19.37 3.69
C GLY A 670 -5.66 18.27 4.42
N ASP A 671 -6.37 17.17 4.65
CA ASP A 671 -5.84 15.89 5.12
C ASP A 671 -5.63 14.94 3.94
N ARG A 672 -5.28 13.68 4.22
CA ARG A 672 -5.13 12.60 3.22
C ARG A 672 -6.43 12.21 2.52
N HIS A 673 -7.59 12.57 3.06
CA HIS A 673 -8.92 12.22 2.55
C HIS A 673 -9.67 13.40 1.96
N GLY A 674 -9.19 14.62 2.19
CA GLY A 674 -9.86 15.82 1.76
C GLY A 674 -8.94 16.91 1.24
N THR A 675 -9.44 17.68 0.29
CA THR A 675 -8.76 18.88 -0.19
C THR A 675 -8.94 20.03 0.81
N GLY A 676 -7.88 20.82 1.03
CA GLY A 676 -7.96 22.07 1.76
C GLY A 676 -8.71 23.15 0.96
N THR A 677 -8.52 24.39 1.38
CA THR A 677 -9.05 25.55 0.68
C THR A 677 -8.50 25.69 -0.75
N ARG A 678 -9.22 26.40 -1.63
CA ARG A 678 -8.92 26.39 -3.08
C ARG A 678 -8.54 27.75 -3.69
N THR A 679 -8.81 28.86 -3.02
CA THR A 679 -8.52 30.20 -3.55
C THR A 679 -7.02 30.47 -3.62
N ALA A 680 -6.29 29.94 -2.64
CA ALA A 680 -4.83 29.90 -2.62
C ALA A 680 -4.13 31.27 -2.64
N ALA A 681 -4.78 32.34 -2.18
CA ALA A 681 -4.21 33.68 -2.14
C ALA A 681 -2.94 33.78 -1.27
N TYR A 682 -2.82 32.93 -0.25
CA TYR A 682 -1.65 32.83 0.65
C TYR A 682 -0.42 32.17 0.00
N LYS A 683 -0.53 31.59 -1.19
CA LYS A 683 0.57 30.86 -1.84
C LYS A 683 1.59 31.79 -2.49
N ASN A 684 2.11 32.72 -1.74
CA ASN A 684 3.23 33.58 -2.09
C ASN A 684 4.34 33.46 -1.04
N ALA A 685 5.55 33.88 -1.38
CA ALA A 685 6.74 33.67 -0.54
C ALA A 685 6.61 34.28 0.86
N HIS A 686 6.02 35.46 0.97
CA HIS A 686 5.86 36.17 2.25
C HIS A 686 4.88 35.48 3.19
N ASP A 687 3.70 35.15 2.68
CA ASP A 687 2.62 34.57 3.48
C ASP A 687 2.95 33.12 3.86
N LEU A 688 3.53 32.33 2.93
CA LEU A 688 3.98 30.97 3.20
C LEU A 688 5.05 30.93 4.28
N LYS A 689 6.07 31.83 4.21
CA LYS A 689 7.08 31.97 5.27
C LYS A 689 6.43 32.30 6.61
N THR A 690 5.52 33.27 6.64
CA THR A 690 4.87 33.72 7.88
C THR A 690 4.02 32.61 8.51
N LEU A 691 3.24 31.91 7.69
CA LEU A 691 2.46 30.74 8.15
C LEU A 691 3.36 29.61 8.63
N TYR A 692 4.46 29.34 7.93
CA TYR A 692 5.41 28.32 8.31
C TYR A 692 6.02 28.58 9.70
N VAL A 693 6.50 29.80 9.94
CA VAL A 693 7.03 30.21 11.27
C VAL A 693 5.95 30.13 12.34
N LEU A 694 4.74 30.60 12.05
CA LEU A 694 3.62 30.59 12.98
C LEU A 694 3.22 29.15 13.35
N MET A 695 3.16 28.24 12.35
CA MET A 695 2.84 26.84 12.61
C MET A 695 3.94 26.14 13.42
N HIS A 696 5.21 26.41 13.19
CA HIS A 696 6.28 25.87 14.02
C HIS A 696 6.25 26.32 15.49
N ARG A 697 5.68 27.48 15.79
CA ARG A 697 5.50 27.94 17.19
C ARG A 697 4.41 27.15 17.92
N HIS A 698 3.39 26.68 17.21
CA HIS A 698 2.19 26.04 17.82
C HIS A 698 2.08 24.54 17.52
N VAL A 699 2.49 24.08 16.33
CA VAL A 699 2.64 22.67 15.97
C VAL A 699 4.12 22.32 16.08
N ARG A 700 4.62 22.21 17.31
CA ARG A 700 6.04 22.12 17.63
C ARG A 700 6.62 20.78 17.25
N ILE A 701 7.86 20.74 16.79
CA ILE A 701 8.59 19.52 16.44
C ILE A 701 8.77 18.58 17.64
N ALA A 702 8.99 19.16 18.84
CA ALA A 702 9.16 18.37 20.06
C ALA A 702 7.95 17.48 20.42
N ASP A 703 6.77 17.81 19.89
CA ASP A 703 5.53 17.07 20.13
C ASP A 703 5.16 16.17 18.93
N ASP A 704 6.04 16.01 17.92
CA ASP A 704 5.76 15.20 16.74
C ASP A 704 5.66 13.72 17.07
N ILE A 705 4.72 13.05 16.41
CA ILE A 705 4.55 11.61 16.56
C ILE A 705 5.48 10.93 15.55
N GLU A 706 6.49 10.24 16.08
CA GLU A 706 7.35 9.38 15.25
C GLU A 706 6.61 8.11 14.85
N ARG A 707 6.45 7.89 13.55
CA ARG A 707 5.75 6.72 12.98
C ARG A 707 6.67 5.75 12.25
N ALA A 708 7.87 6.17 11.94
CA ALA A 708 8.83 5.32 11.25
C ALA A 708 9.10 4.03 12.05
N GLY A 709 9.04 2.90 11.39
CA GLY A 709 9.29 1.59 12.02
C GLY A 709 8.19 1.03 12.93
N LYS A 710 7.08 1.75 13.16
CA LYS A 710 6.04 1.34 14.13
C LYS A 710 4.85 0.57 13.53
N GLY A 711 4.97 0.11 12.28
CA GLY A 711 3.93 -0.68 11.62
C GLY A 711 2.77 0.16 11.05
N ALA A 712 1.67 -0.52 10.70
CA ALA A 712 0.48 0.16 10.19
C ALA A 712 -0.24 0.92 11.33
N TYR A 713 -0.67 2.15 11.06
CA TYR A 713 -1.37 3.00 12.02
C TYR A 713 -2.50 3.76 11.32
N SER A 714 -3.49 4.16 12.11
CA SER A 714 -4.50 5.13 11.68
C SER A 714 -3.98 6.53 12.06
N PRO A 715 -3.83 7.43 11.11
CA PRO A 715 -3.36 8.77 11.40
C PRO A 715 -4.33 9.59 12.22
N THR A 716 -3.79 10.43 13.04
CA THR A 716 -4.50 11.37 13.89
C THR A 716 -4.42 12.78 13.32
N LEU A 717 -5.20 13.70 13.86
CA LEU A 717 -5.10 15.14 13.53
C LEU A 717 -3.66 15.66 13.68
N ARG A 718 -2.91 15.13 14.67
CA ARG A 718 -1.52 15.53 14.86
C ARG A 718 -0.62 15.10 13.72
N ASP A 719 -0.79 13.88 13.20
CA ASP A 719 -0.04 13.39 12.05
C ASP A 719 -0.29 14.28 10.82
N ASP A 720 -1.55 14.61 10.55
CA ASP A 720 -1.92 15.48 9.41
C ASP A 720 -1.41 16.92 9.60
N ALA A 721 -1.39 17.42 10.83
CA ALA A 721 -0.90 18.78 11.12
C ALA A 721 0.63 18.90 10.99
N GLN A 722 1.40 17.89 11.42
CA GLN A 722 2.87 17.89 11.25
C GLN A 722 3.26 17.75 9.78
N ASP A 723 2.50 16.95 9.00
CA ASP A 723 2.65 16.88 7.54
C ASP A 723 2.30 18.24 6.89
N GLY A 724 1.18 18.84 7.29
CA GLY A 724 0.76 20.18 6.84
C GLY A 724 1.84 21.25 7.07
N ARG A 725 2.49 21.25 8.25
CA ARG A 725 3.61 22.13 8.55
C ARG A 725 4.78 21.95 7.55
N SER A 726 5.12 20.70 7.25
CA SER A 726 6.17 20.40 6.26
C SER A 726 5.76 20.80 4.84
N ARG A 727 4.49 20.65 4.49
CA ARG A 727 3.95 21.05 3.19
C ARG A 727 4.05 22.57 2.95
N LEU A 728 3.89 23.42 3.96
CA LEU A 728 4.07 24.87 3.83
C LEU A 728 5.48 25.21 3.33
N PHE A 729 6.51 24.54 3.86
CA PHE A 729 7.87 24.73 3.40
C PHE A 729 8.09 24.25 1.96
N ASN A 730 7.56 23.08 1.61
CA ASN A 730 7.64 22.57 0.24
C ASN A 730 6.98 23.55 -0.75
N MET A 731 5.81 24.09 -0.39
CA MET A 731 5.14 25.11 -1.21
C MET A 731 5.96 26.39 -1.34
N LEU A 732 6.67 26.81 -0.28
CA LEU A 732 7.59 27.96 -0.35
C LEU A 732 8.78 27.70 -1.29
N VAL A 733 9.32 26.48 -1.26
CA VAL A 733 10.39 26.05 -2.19
C VAL A 733 9.92 26.08 -3.63
N ASP A 734 8.67 25.74 -3.89
CA ASP A 734 8.09 25.71 -5.23
C ASP A 734 7.73 27.11 -5.79
N VAL A 735 7.71 28.16 -4.96
CA VAL A 735 7.47 29.55 -5.44
C VAL A 735 8.68 30.00 -6.28
N PRO A 736 8.48 30.41 -7.54
CA PRO A 736 9.58 30.83 -8.38
C PRO A 736 10.10 32.22 -7.99
N GLY A 737 11.37 32.48 -8.29
CA GLY A 737 11.97 33.81 -8.26
C GLY A 737 12.68 34.19 -6.95
N PRO A 738 13.23 35.42 -6.90
CA PRO A 738 14.11 35.87 -5.82
C PRO A 738 13.41 36.09 -4.48
N GLU A 739 12.08 36.26 -4.48
CA GLU A 739 11.28 36.46 -3.28
C GLU A 739 11.25 35.19 -2.42
N ALA A 740 11.15 34.01 -3.06
CA ALA A 740 11.22 32.73 -2.37
C ALA A 740 12.60 32.54 -1.72
N TYR A 741 13.67 32.84 -2.43
CA TYR A 741 15.02 32.79 -1.88
C TYR A 741 15.16 33.74 -0.67
N ALA A 742 14.71 35.00 -0.79
CA ALA A 742 14.76 35.95 0.31
C ALA A 742 13.96 35.47 1.53
N ALA A 743 12.78 34.89 1.30
CA ALA A 743 11.94 34.33 2.37
C ALA A 743 12.61 33.14 3.04
N MET A 744 13.19 32.21 2.30
CA MET A 744 13.94 31.06 2.82
C MET A 744 15.17 31.51 3.60
N LYS A 745 15.90 32.52 3.10
CA LYS A 745 17.05 33.07 3.81
C LYS A 745 16.66 33.76 5.11
N ALA A 746 15.51 34.42 5.16
CA ALA A 746 15.01 35.04 6.39
C ALA A 746 14.69 33.98 7.46
N LEU A 747 14.30 32.74 7.08
CA LEU A 747 14.09 31.63 8.00
C LEU A 747 15.35 31.22 8.76
N GLU A 748 16.56 31.53 8.27
CA GLU A 748 17.82 31.36 9.01
C GLU A 748 17.81 32.10 10.36
N GLN A 749 17.10 33.22 10.43
CA GLN A 749 17.01 34.02 11.65
C GLN A 749 15.67 33.81 12.37
N GLU A 750 14.59 33.65 11.63
CA GLU A 750 13.20 33.68 12.11
C GLU A 750 12.66 32.32 12.51
N HIS A 751 13.29 31.19 12.09
CA HIS A 751 12.79 29.87 12.44
C HIS A 751 12.83 29.63 13.95
N PRO A 752 11.74 29.15 14.59
CA PRO A 752 11.69 28.92 16.03
C PRO A 752 12.73 27.93 16.55
N GLU A 753 13.00 26.86 15.77
CA GLU A 753 13.91 25.79 16.17
C GLU A 753 15.35 26.08 15.70
N PRO A 754 16.33 26.22 16.61
CA PRO A 754 17.71 26.60 16.28
C PRO A 754 18.40 25.63 15.29
N ASP A 755 18.15 24.34 15.43
CA ASP A 755 18.79 23.31 14.57
C ASP A 755 18.35 23.42 13.12
N TYR A 756 17.10 23.87 12.87
CA TYR A 756 16.59 24.10 11.54
C TYR A 756 17.12 25.34 10.85
N ARG A 757 17.64 26.31 11.61
CA ARG A 757 18.17 27.57 11.04
C ARG A 757 19.34 27.31 10.08
N LYS A 758 20.27 26.43 10.46
CA LYS A 758 21.40 26.04 9.59
C LYS A 758 20.91 25.30 8.33
N TRP A 759 19.94 24.42 8.51
CA TRP A 759 19.35 23.70 7.38
C TRP A 759 18.62 24.65 6.42
N MET A 760 17.92 25.68 6.92
CA MET A 760 17.28 26.69 6.08
C MET A 760 18.29 27.49 5.24
N ALA A 761 19.43 27.86 5.83
CA ALA A 761 20.49 28.55 5.12
C ALA A 761 21.03 27.70 3.95
N LEU A 762 21.23 26.39 4.19
CA LEU A 762 21.66 25.45 3.17
C LEU A 762 20.63 25.33 2.04
N ARG A 763 19.36 25.16 2.39
CA ARG A 763 18.27 25.04 1.40
C ARG A 763 18.08 26.30 0.57
N ALA A 764 18.21 27.48 1.17
CA ALA A 764 18.20 28.75 0.43
C ALA A 764 19.35 28.82 -0.57
N HIS A 765 20.53 28.36 -0.18
CA HIS A 765 21.69 28.32 -1.06
C HIS A 765 21.53 27.32 -2.21
N GLU A 766 21.06 26.10 -1.89
CA GLU A 766 20.75 25.09 -2.92
C GLU A 766 19.74 25.60 -3.94
N ARG A 767 18.71 26.30 -3.50
CA ARG A 767 17.70 26.91 -4.39
C ARG A 767 18.32 27.95 -5.31
N ALA A 768 19.17 28.85 -4.75
CA ALA A 768 19.83 29.88 -5.54
C ALA A 768 20.77 29.30 -6.61
N THR A 769 21.47 28.21 -6.30
CA THR A 769 22.35 27.52 -7.26
C THR A 769 21.55 26.78 -8.33
N GLN A 770 20.43 26.13 -7.98
CA GLN A 770 19.56 25.47 -8.95
C GLN A 770 18.98 26.46 -9.97
N ASP A 771 18.48 27.61 -9.52
CA ASP A 771 17.93 28.64 -10.40
C ASP A 771 19.02 29.28 -11.31
N ALA A 772 20.29 29.27 -10.89
CA ALA A 772 21.41 29.78 -11.69
C ALA A 772 21.96 28.78 -12.72
N ASP A 773 21.84 27.47 -12.42
CA ASP A 773 22.42 26.40 -13.23
C ASP A 773 21.47 25.79 -14.27
N GLU A 774 20.16 26.03 -14.17
CA GLU A 774 19.21 25.59 -15.21
C GLU A 774 19.21 26.60 -16.38
N PRO A 775 19.87 26.32 -17.51
CA PRO A 775 19.63 27.10 -18.71
C PRO A 775 18.15 26.95 -19.06
N LEU A 776 17.47 28.10 -19.20
CA LEU A 776 16.09 28.15 -19.69
C LEU A 776 16.00 27.27 -20.95
N TRP A 777 15.26 26.18 -20.86
CA TRP A 777 15.04 25.29 -22.00
C TRP A 777 14.47 26.10 -23.15
N SER A 778 15.12 26.02 -24.29
CA SER A 778 14.57 26.65 -25.52
C SER A 778 13.24 25.95 -25.86
N THR A 779 12.37 26.69 -26.54
CA THR A 779 11.10 26.12 -27.04
C THR A 779 11.31 24.84 -27.87
N GLU A 780 12.47 24.69 -28.48
CA GLU A 780 12.86 23.51 -29.27
C GLU A 780 13.22 22.34 -28.37
N GLN A 781 13.96 22.57 -27.29
CA GLN A 781 14.28 21.55 -26.28
C GLN A 781 13.02 21.02 -25.58
N VAL A 782 12.07 21.91 -25.22
CA VAL A 782 10.76 21.51 -24.66
C VAL A 782 9.95 20.68 -25.65
N ARG A 783 9.97 21.04 -26.94
CA ARG A 783 9.31 20.26 -27.99
C ARG A 783 9.92 18.87 -28.17
N ASP A 784 11.22 18.77 -28.13
CA ASP A 784 11.94 17.50 -28.33
C ASP A 784 11.80 16.60 -27.10
N PHE A 785 11.80 17.14 -25.89
CA PHE A 785 11.45 16.40 -24.67
C PHE A 785 10.03 15.85 -24.74
N ASN A 786 9.06 16.65 -25.14
CA ASN A 786 7.67 16.21 -25.30
C ASN A 786 7.47 15.18 -26.41
N LYS A 787 8.31 15.18 -27.46
CA LYS A 787 8.30 14.13 -28.48
C LYS A 787 8.89 12.81 -27.96
N GLY A 788 9.96 12.88 -27.16
CA GLY A 788 10.57 11.70 -26.52
C GLY A 788 9.69 11.03 -25.49
N SER A 789 8.93 11.80 -24.69
CA SER A 789 8.04 11.27 -23.66
C SER A 789 6.80 10.52 -24.22
N ARG A 790 6.42 10.73 -25.47
CA ARG A 790 5.34 9.98 -26.14
C ARG A 790 5.69 8.53 -26.51
N GLY A 791 6.95 8.13 -26.38
CA GLY A 791 7.44 6.77 -26.63
C GLY A 791 7.45 5.86 -25.42
N ILE A 792 7.31 6.39 -24.20
CA ILE A 792 7.26 5.60 -22.98
C ILE A 792 5.79 5.28 -22.67
N LYS A 793 5.32 4.14 -23.21
CA LYS A 793 4.10 3.50 -22.70
C LYS A 793 4.46 2.86 -21.35
N VAL A 794 3.92 3.43 -20.27
CA VAL A 794 3.88 2.81 -18.94
C VAL A 794 2.95 1.59 -18.97
#